data_fd8b78dec2dcab37c48b5c298eb0b106
#
_entry.id   fd8b78dec2dcab37c48b5c298eb0b106
#
_cell.length_a   1.000
_cell.length_b   1.000
_cell.length_c   1.000
_cell.angle_alpha   90.00
_cell.angle_beta   90.00
_cell.angle_gamma   90.00
#
_symmetry.space_group_name_H-M   'P 1'
#
loop_
_entity.id
_entity.type
_entity.pdbx_description
1 polymer ?
#
loop_
_entity_poly.entity_id
_entity_poly.type
_entity_poly.pdbx_seq_one_letter_code
_entity_poly.pdbx_strand_id
1 'polypeptide(L)'
;MYVSPWRRRLAATTRETFARFPRRVSIVEMAEPDRAAMALKSGYDGSVQGVDGRRYRVDEDASAYYDEIAAALEACDARARAAESEDVAAEAREESRAIGSNALEGADGAECALAMDAKCSRTLEDCLRRASADAATSFLAKCGEVTEARGGGYYVLSKSLFGSRVLETAMGVMMERHLKTTADGDAEAETEAAAAALRRDVLENMGRELSENAVDVAFDKRASPVARKFLSLLAGRADLNPPQQPKQKAGGGGRGAASGKNLADKLRGGTSTAGKFAGTLSTSYRFGEELRKFSDSVLAAIESELWNLMEDTCGSAMLQAILKAHEGDAESLTWIIPGLLGCAPAEGTNEGELLADAQEWDIKTMMQSRAGSHLMEAILAVAPRGLFNEIYRRFFRDKMISTVKHPVSNFVLQAFLAATKDQDHVSSTLNELSQVFGTLLHEKRAGVVAATLAACARLKISEKDAAKALARGLTLKMEARKEGRSQLAPALFWLDTPNYGRCSVLGSAMFQTLFKFNADCIPMFSESLVTMTDMEVFKVCQDSAGSRAIEAFLASPTQKQNLKKEFIAKLKGKWAQLGLSPIGSHVLEACYREADARGKELILSGLAGQDGPLNATRHGPILMRRLGVTQFKAAPDAWKSKQKTAETMMSEFEKEFGGEEPAKKTPSKRKHVEEETEREASDPPKEKKEKKAKKEKKEKKEKRAKKEKK
;
A
#
# COMPACT_ATOMS: atom_id res chain seq x y z
N MET A 1 -11.32 -10.92 -31.91
CA MET A 1 -11.68 -10.66 -30.50
C MET A 1 -11.96 -11.99 -29.83
N TYR A 2 -11.14 -12.33 -28.82
CA TYR A 2 -11.32 -13.57 -28.05
C TYR A 2 -12.38 -13.30 -26.98
N VAL A 3 -13.59 -13.83 -27.18
CA VAL A 3 -14.64 -13.75 -26.16
C VAL A 3 -14.42 -14.91 -25.18
N SER A 4 -14.08 -14.60 -23.92
CA SER A 4 -13.84 -15.57 -22.88
C SER A 4 -15.01 -16.55 -22.73
N PRO A 5 -14.75 -17.85 -22.56
CA PRO A 5 -15.79 -18.85 -22.28
C PRO A 5 -16.63 -18.52 -21.05
N TRP A 6 -16.06 -17.87 -20.06
CA TRP A 6 -16.74 -17.41 -18.84
C TRP A 6 -17.76 -16.31 -19.15
N ARG A 7 -17.42 -15.34 -20.02
CA ARG A 7 -18.33 -14.29 -20.48
C ARG A 7 -19.62 -14.87 -21.11
N ARG A 8 -19.49 -15.94 -21.88
CA ARG A 8 -20.64 -16.62 -22.52
C ARG A 8 -21.52 -17.39 -21.52
N ARG A 9 -20.93 -18.02 -20.50
CA ARG A 9 -21.65 -18.77 -19.47
C ARG A 9 -22.37 -17.85 -18.49
N LEU A 10 -21.72 -16.77 -18.03
CA LEU A 10 -22.32 -15.80 -17.11
C LEU A 10 -23.64 -15.23 -17.67
N ALA A 11 -23.68 -14.90 -18.97
CA ALA A 11 -24.88 -14.40 -19.63
C ALA A 11 -26.04 -15.42 -19.69
N ALA A 12 -25.75 -16.71 -19.65
CA ALA A 12 -26.76 -17.77 -19.72
C ALA A 12 -27.28 -18.21 -18.33
N THR A 13 -26.43 -18.19 -17.31
CA THR A 13 -26.70 -18.83 -16.02
C THR A 13 -27.25 -17.90 -14.95
N THR A 14 -26.93 -16.58 -15.03
CA THR A 14 -27.30 -15.60 -13.99
C THR A 14 -28.81 -15.41 -13.81
N ARG A 15 -29.62 -15.61 -14.82
CA ARG A 15 -31.10 -15.48 -14.67
C ARG A 15 -31.78 -16.62 -13.92
N GLU A 16 -31.19 -17.83 -13.92
CA GLU A 16 -31.82 -19.00 -13.29
C GLU A 16 -31.24 -19.38 -11.92
N THR A 17 -29.95 -19.11 -11.67
CA THR A 17 -29.26 -19.61 -10.48
C THR A 17 -29.47 -18.72 -9.25
N PHE A 18 -29.51 -17.40 -9.42
CA PHE A 18 -29.72 -16.47 -8.29
C PHE A 18 -31.14 -16.50 -7.71
N ALA A 19 -32.12 -16.99 -8.43
CA ALA A 19 -33.53 -17.11 -7.95
C ALA A 19 -33.78 -18.36 -7.06
N ARG A 20 -32.83 -19.29 -6.95
CA ARG A 20 -33.04 -20.60 -6.30
C ARG A 20 -32.32 -20.84 -4.98
N PHE A 21 -31.58 -19.88 -4.44
CA PHE A 21 -30.88 -20.08 -3.16
C PHE A 21 -31.86 -19.98 -1.97
N PRO A 22 -31.87 -20.96 -1.06
CA PRO A 22 -32.71 -20.89 0.14
C PRO A 22 -32.23 -19.79 1.08
N ARG A 23 -33.14 -18.95 1.52
CA ARG A 23 -32.90 -17.78 2.41
C ARG A 23 -32.48 -18.13 3.85
N ARG A 24 -31.98 -19.31 4.11
CA ARG A 24 -31.41 -19.74 5.41
C ARG A 24 -30.27 -20.69 5.15
N VAL A 25 -29.05 -20.18 5.27
CA VAL A 25 -27.90 -21.04 5.51
C VAL A 25 -27.97 -21.44 6.97
N SER A 26 -28.43 -22.68 7.22
CA SER A 26 -28.22 -23.37 8.48
C SER A 26 -26.69 -23.51 8.60
N ILE A 27 -26.11 -23.08 9.74
CA ILE A 27 -24.75 -23.45 10.12
C ILE A 27 -24.75 -24.97 10.17
N VAL A 28 -24.23 -25.61 9.13
CA VAL A 28 -23.91 -27.02 9.16
C VAL A 28 -22.70 -27.12 10.06
N GLU A 29 -22.91 -27.58 11.29
CA GLU A 29 -21.84 -28.10 12.13
C GLU A 29 -21.09 -29.14 11.30
N MET A 30 -19.89 -28.78 10.84
CA MET A 30 -18.99 -29.72 10.22
C MET A 30 -18.61 -30.75 11.28
N ALA A 31 -19.14 -31.96 11.10
CA ALA A 31 -18.83 -33.11 11.92
C ALA A 31 -17.30 -33.30 12.00
N GLU A 32 -16.82 -33.53 13.20
CA GLU A 32 -15.44 -33.70 13.59
C GLU A 32 -14.70 -34.79 12.79
N PRO A 33 -13.86 -34.44 11.78
CA PRO A 33 -12.74 -35.30 11.39
C PRO A 33 -11.40 -34.86 11.95
N ASP A 34 -11.32 -33.70 12.63
CA ASP A 34 -10.04 -33.08 12.96
C ASP A 34 -9.40 -33.53 14.28
N ARG A 35 -10.10 -34.22 15.17
CA ARG A 35 -9.46 -34.78 16.38
C ARG A 35 -8.58 -35.99 16.09
N ALA A 36 -8.90 -36.78 15.07
CA ALA A 36 -8.04 -37.88 14.62
C ALA A 36 -6.73 -37.36 13.98
N ALA A 37 -6.78 -36.23 13.24
CA ALA A 37 -5.63 -35.59 12.65
C ALA A 37 -4.74 -34.87 13.68
N MET A 38 -5.29 -34.46 14.83
CA MET A 38 -4.48 -33.91 15.94
C MET A 38 -3.81 -34.98 16.80
N ALA A 39 -4.39 -36.18 16.88
CA ALA A 39 -3.76 -37.33 17.57
C ALA A 39 -2.54 -37.91 16.81
N LEU A 40 -2.44 -37.67 15.50
CA LEU A 40 -1.30 -38.03 14.66
C LEU A 40 -0.06 -37.13 14.82
N LYS A 41 -0.14 -36.08 15.67
CA LYS A 41 1.00 -35.18 15.92
C LYS A 41 2.17 -35.78 16.67
N SER A 42 2.05 -37.00 17.19
CA SER A 42 3.14 -37.70 17.91
C SER A 42 3.84 -38.82 17.11
N GLY A 43 3.46 -39.03 15.85
CA GLY A 43 4.00 -40.11 15.03
C GLY A 43 4.13 -39.75 13.56
N TYR A 44 4.82 -38.62 13.25
CA TYR A 44 5.21 -38.34 11.86
C TYR A 44 6.30 -39.34 11.46
N ASP A 45 5.93 -40.33 10.67
CA ASP A 45 6.82 -41.39 10.18
C ASP A 45 7.63 -41.00 8.92
N GLY A 46 7.56 -39.72 8.53
CA GLY A 46 8.22 -39.19 7.33
C GLY A 46 7.58 -39.62 6.02
N SER A 47 6.43 -40.29 6.03
CA SER A 47 5.74 -40.71 4.82
C SER A 47 4.74 -39.61 4.32
N VAL A 48 4.61 -39.49 3.00
CA VAL A 48 3.67 -38.61 2.32
C VAL A 48 2.67 -39.46 1.53
N GLN A 49 1.40 -39.15 1.62
CA GLN A 49 0.37 -39.84 0.86
C GLN A 49 0.23 -39.20 -0.52
N GLY A 50 0.44 -39.97 -1.58
CA GLY A 50 0.23 -39.57 -2.95
C GLY A 50 -1.25 -39.52 -3.35
N VAL A 51 -1.56 -39.02 -4.53
CA VAL A 51 -2.93 -38.95 -5.09
C VAL A 51 -3.52 -40.33 -5.30
N ASP A 52 -2.66 -41.32 -5.53
CA ASP A 52 -3.01 -42.75 -5.67
C ASP A 52 -3.32 -43.44 -4.33
N GLY A 53 -3.34 -42.70 -3.23
CA GLY A 53 -3.56 -43.25 -1.88
C GLY A 53 -2.37 -43.97 -1.28
N ARG A 54 -1.25 -44.15 -2.01
CA ARG A 54 -0.04 -44.75 -1.52
C ARG A 54 0.78 -43.80 -0.68
N ARG A 55 1.51 -44.33 0.29
CA ARG A 55 2.45 -43.57 1.10
C ARG A 55 3.85 -43.66 0.50
N TYR A 56 4.43 -42.52 0.23
CA TYR A 56 5.82 -42.39 -0.26
C TYR A 56 6.67 -41.86 0.88
N ARG A 57 7.84 -42.42 1.05
CA ARG A 57 8.85 -41.97 2.01
C ARG A 57 10.12 -41.63 1.22
N VAL A 58 10.74 -40.52 1.57
CA VAL A 58 12.06 -40.17 1.04
C VAL A 58 13.05 -41.22 1.59
N ASP A 59 13.90 -41.74 0.73
CA ASP A 59 14.97 -42.68 1.10
C ASP A 59 15.90 -42.02 2.12
N GLU A 60 16.42 -42.82 3.05
CA GLU A 60 17.35 -42.34 4.09
C GLU A 60 18.65 -41.82 3.47
N ASP A 61 19.15 -42.42 2.39
CA ASP A 61 20.32 -41.96 1.65
C ASP A 61 20.06 -40.60 0.96
N ALA A 62 18.88 -40.41 0.36
CA ALA A 62 18.47 -39.12 -0.21
C ALA A 62 18.31 -38.05 0.87
N SER A 63 17.74 -38.40 2.03
CA SER A 63 17.63 -37.45 3.15
C SER A 63 19.01 -37.02 3.66
N ALA A 64 19.96 -37.95 3.80
CA ALA A 64 21.33 -37.66 4.20
C ALA A 64 22.08 -36.79 3.18
N TYR A 65 21.88 -37.05 1.88
CA TYR A 65 22.43 -36.21 0.79
C TYR A 65 21.94 -34.75 0.87
N TYR A 66 20.64 -34.52 1.12
CA TYR A 66 20.11 -33.15 1.27
C TYR A 66 20.53 -32.46 2.57
N ASP A 67 20.85 -33.21 3.64
CA ASP A 67 21.50 -32.68 4.85
C ASP A 67 22.94 -32.20 4.55
N GLU A 68 23.71 -32.94 3.76
CA GLU A 68 25.06 -32.55 3.30
C GLU A 68 25.02 -31.30 2.42
N ILE A 69 24.06 -31.22 1.49
CA ILE A 69 23.83 -30.01 0.67
C ILE A 69 23.53 -28.80 1.55
N ALA A 70 22.64 -28.92 2.55
CA ALA A 70 22.35 -27.85 3.47
C ALA A 70 23.58 -27.32 4.19
N ALA A 71 24.44 -28.23 4.67
CA ALA A 71 25.72 -27.90 5.32
C ALA A 71 26.70 -27.20 4.35
N ALA A 72 26.78 -27.66 3.10
CA ALA A 72 27.64 -27.05 2.09
C ALA A 72 27.19 -25.66 1.72
N LEU A 73 25.87 -25.40 1.55
CA LEU A 73 25.31 -24.09 1.30
C LEU A 73 25.56 -23.12 2.47
N GLU A 74 25.43 -23.58 3.72
CA GLU A 74 25.72 -22.77 4.90
C GLU A 74 27.21 -22.41 4.98
N ALA A 75 28.13 -23.34 4.61
CA ALA A 75 29.56 -23.09 4.54
C ALA A 75 29.89 -22.01 3.47
N CYS A 76 29.27 -22.07 2.30
CA CYS A 76 29.41 -21.01 1.26
C CYS A 76 28.94 -19.65 1.77
N ASP A 77 27.78 -19.61 2.44
CA ASP A 77 27.25 -18.36 3.02
C ASP A 77 28.17 -17.81 4.12
N ALA A 78 28.78 -18.67 4.92
CA ALA A 78 29.73 -18.26 5.95
C ALA A 78 31.02 -17.70 5.32
N ARG A 79 31.55 -18.32 4.25
CA ARG A 79 32.71 -17.80 3.50
C ARG A 79 32.39 -16.45 2.84
N ALA A 80 31.22 -16.32 2.22
CA ALA A 80 30.81 -15.04 1.60
C ALA A 80 30.68 -13.91 2.62
N ARG A 81 30.21 -14.20 3.83
CA ARG A 81 30.08 -13.20 4.92
C ARG A 81 31.43 -12.83 5.56
N ALA A 82 32.37 -13.76 5.60
CA ALA A 82 33.71 -13.56 6.16
C ALA A 82 34.72 -13.04 5.14
N ALA A 83 34.35 -12.91 3.87
CA ALA A 83 35.24 -12.51 2.79
C ALA A 83 35.75 -11.08 2.99
N GLU A 84 37.06 -10.88 2.87
CA GLU A 84 37.74 -9.60 2.95
C GLU A 84 37.71 -8.84 1.59
N SER A 85 37.43 -9.54 0.49
CA SER A 85 37.28 -8.97 -0.85
C SER A 85 35.99 -9.41 -1.52
N GLU A 86 35.48 -8.59 -2.46
CA GLU A 86 34.28 -8.93 -3.24
C GLU A 86 34.51 -10.13 -4.16
N ASP A 87 35.74 -10.35 -4.65
CA ASP A 87 36.06 -11.49 -5.50
C ASP A 87 35.87 -12.82 -4.76
N VAL A 88 36.35 -12.96 -3.52
CA VAL A 88 36.17 -14.14 -2.68
C VAL A 88 34.68 -14.36 -2.34
N ALA A 89 33.96 -13.25 -2.11
CA ALA A 89 32.52 -13.33 -1.87
C ALA A 89 31.76 -13.77 -3.12
N ALA A 90 32.17 -13.32 -4.31
CA ALA A 90 31.58 -13.71 -5.59
C ALA A 90 31.83 -15.19 -5.91
N GLU A 91 33.04 -15.68 -5.68
CA GLU A 91 33.39 -17.09 -5.85
C GLU A 91 32.54 -18.00 -4.94
N ALA A 92 32.38 -17.64 -3.67
CA ALA A 92 31.55 -18.42 -2.73
C ALA A 92 30.04 -18.40 -3.15
N ARG A 93 29.55 -17.32 -3.74
CA ARG A 93 28.18 -17.26 -4.27
C ARG A 93 28.02 -18.12 -5.53
N GLU A 94 29.02 -18.17 -6.41
CA GLU A 94 29.01 -18.99 -7.62
C GLU A 94 29.05 -20.49 -7.27
N GLU A 95 29.89 -20.87 -6.31
CA GLU A 95 29.91 -22.26 -5.80
C GLU A 95 28.53 -22.61 -5.17
N SER A 96 27.95 -21.71 -4.38
CA SER A 96 26.61 -21.89 -3.81
C SER A 96 25.55 -22.09 -4.90
N ARG A 97 25.68 -21.35 -6.03
CA ARG A 97 24.78 -21.48 -7.19
C ARG A 97 24.93 -22.85 -7.86
N ALA A 98 26.15 -23.29 -8.09
CA ALA A 98 26.43 -24.60 -8.67
C ALA A 98 25.89 -25.76 -7.79
N ILE A 99 26.12 -25.70 -6.48
CA ILE A 99 25.57 -26.67 -5.53
C ILE A 99 24.04 -26.70 -5.59
N GLY A 100 23.38 -25.51 -5.57
CA GLY A 100 21.92 -25.41 -5.65
C GLY A 100 21.38 -26.00 -6.95
N SER A 101 22.00 -25.69 -8.11
CA SER A 101 21.58 -26.22 -9.40
C SER A 101 21.72 -27.73 -9.49
N ASN A 102 22.89 -28.26 -9.11
CA ASN A 102 23.16 -29.71 -9.12
C ASN A 102 22.20 -30.47 -8.18
N ALA A 103 21.84 -29.87 -7.05
CA ALA A 103 20.90 -30.47 -6.11
C ALA A 103 19.47 -30.56 -6.68
N LEU A 104 19.04 -29.56 -7.45
CA LEU A 104 17.75 -29.61 -8.13
C LEU A 104 17.73 -30.61 -9.29
N GLU A 105 18.81 -30.70 -10.05
CA GLU A 105 18.98 -31.69 -11.12
C GLU A 105 19.04 -33.12 -10.58
N GLY A 106 19.71 -33.30 -9.44
CA GLY A 106 19.83 -34.60 -8.76
C GLY A 106 18.52 -35.09 -8.13
N ALA A 107 17.47 -34.28 -8.07
CA ALA A 107 16.15 -34.68 -7.60
C ALA A 107 15.38 -35.58 -8.58
N ASP A 108 15.96 -35.87 -9.76
CA ASP A 108 15.33 -36.49 -10.92
C ASP A 108 14.39 -37.64 -10.56
N GLY A 109 13.09 -37.37 -10.74
CA GLY A 109 12.02 -38.31 -10.48
C GLY A 109 11.57 -38.44 -9.01
N ALA A 110 12.14 -37.65 -8.09
CA ALA A 110 11.74 -37.58 -6.68
C ALA A 110 11.32 -36.20 -6.23
N GLU A 111 11.16 -35.22 -7.18
CA GLU A 111 10.95 -33.82 -6.91
C GLU A 111 9.74 -33.57 -5.97
N CYS A 112 8.61 -34.21 -6.24
CA CYS A 112 7.41 -34.08 -5.43
C CYS A 112 7.55 -34.68 -4.04
N ALA A 113 8.19 -35.86 -3.92
CA ALA A 113 8.41 -36.49 -2.62
C ALA A 113 9.36 -35.68 -1.74
N LEU A 114 10.46 -35.17 -2.31
CA LEU A 114 11.40 -34.27 -1.65
C LEU A 114 10.77 -32.95 -1.25
N ALA A 115 9.94 -32.35 -2.12
CA ALA A 115 9.23 -31.11 -1.83
C ALA A 115 8.20 -31.27 -0.69
N MET A 116 7.63 -32.45 -0.51
CA MET A 116 6.67 -32.77 0.55
C MET A 116 7.32 -33.26 1.84
N ASP A 117 8.61 -33.59 1.85
CA ASP A 117 9.33 -34.00 3.04
C ASP A 117 9.69 -32.82 3.96
N ALA A 118 9.61 -33.04 5.29
CA ALA A 118 9.80 -31.98 6.28
C ALA A 118 11.23 -31.41 6.35
N LYS A 119 12.23 -32.20 6.02
CA LYS A 119 13.65 -31.83 6.04
C LYS A 119 14.10 -31.36 4.65
N CYS A 120 13.91 -32.20 3.64
CA CYS A 120 14.36 -31.95 2.29
C CYS A 120 13.73 -30.70 1.67
N SER A 121 12.46 -30.39 1.99
CA SER A 121 11.76 -29.17 1.49
C SER A 121 12.49 -27.88 1.82
N ARG A 122 13.09 -27.76 3.01
CA ARG A 122 13.85 -26.55 3.41
C ARG A 122 15.13 -26.40 2.60
N THR A 123 15.84 -27.49 2.42
CA THR A 123 17.06 -27.50 1.59
C THR A 123 16.71 -27.19 0.13
N LEU A 124 15.60 -27.75 -0.39
CA LEU A 124 15.10 -27.39 -1.73
C LEU A 124 14.73 -25.91 -1.87
N GLU A 125 14.07 -25.31 -0.88
CA GLU A 125 13.82 -23.86 -0.89
C GLU A 125 15.12 -23.05 -0.95
N ASP A 126 16.16 -23.48 -0.23
CA ASP A 126 17.47 -22.84 -0.23
C ASP A 126 18.23 -23.06 -1.55
N CYS A 127 18.13 -24.23 -2.15
CA CYS A 127 18.64 -24.50 -3.50
C CYS A 127 17.95 -23.64 -4.56
N LEU A 128 16.62 -23.57 -4.56
CA LEU A 128 15.84 -22.74 -5.49
C LEU A 128 16.24 -21.26 -5.45
N ARG A 129 16.53 -20.71 -4.26
CA ARG A 129 16.95 -19.30 -4.12
C ARG A 129 18.31 -19.03 -4.76
N ARG A 130 19.17 -20.05 -4.88
CA ARG A 130 20.56 -19.93 -5.34
C ARG A 130 20.78 -20.45 -6.77
N ALA A 131 20.06 -21.49 -7.16
CA ALA A 131 20.22 -22.21 -8.43
C ALA A 131 20.09 -21.31 -9.66
N SER A 132 20.51 -21.79 -10.83
CA SER A 132 20.26 -21.12 -12.12
C SER A 132 18.76 -21.05 -12.43
N ALA A 133 18.36 -20.16 -13.36
CA ALA A 133 16.98 -20.05 -13.80
C ALA A 133 16.51 -21.36 -14.46
N ASP A 134 17.37 -21.95 -15.27
CA ASP A 134 17.05 -23.16 -16.03
C ASP A 134 16.86 -24.37 -15.12
N ALA A 135 17.76 -24.58 -14.14
CA ALA A 135 17.63 -25.65 -13.14
C ALA A 135 16.34 -25.52 -12.32
N ALA A 136 15.99 -24.29 -11.90
CA ALA A 136 14.76 -24.05 -11.16
C ALA A 136 13.50 -24.26 -12.04
N THR A 137 13.54 -23.87 -13.32
CA THR A 137 12.44 -24.10 -14.28
C THR A 137 12.28 -25.59 -14.56
N SER A 138 13.38 -26.31 -14.82
CA SER A 138 13.38 -27.75 -15.03
C SER A 138 12.82 -28.50 -13.83
N PHE A 139 13.24 -28.15 -12.61
CA PHE A 139 12.70 -28.73 -11.38
C PHE A 139 11.19 -28.54 -11.27
N LEU A 140 10.70 -27.32 -11.52
CA LEU A 140 9.26 -27.05 -11.50
C LEU A 140 8.51 -27.81 -12.60
N ALA A 141 9.04 -27.88 -13.80
CA ALA A 141 8.43 -28.64 -14.91
C ALA A 141 8.24 -30.11 -14.51
N LYS A 142 9.28 -30.73 -13.94
CA LYS A 142 9.22 -32.11 -13.45
C LYS A 142 8.24 -32.31 -12.29
N CYS A 143 8.03 -31.29 -11.42
CA CYS A 143 6.96 -31.32 -10.42
C CYS A 143 5.55 -31.42 -11.03
N GLY A 144 5.35 -30.86 -12.22
CA GLY A 144 4.07 -30.92 -12.96
C GLY A 144 3.87 -32.22 -13.74
N GLU A 145 4.91 -33.03 -13.95
CA GLU A 145 4.80 -34.32 -14.62
C GLU A 145 4.10 -35.33 -13.72
N VAL A 146 2.79 -35.49 -13.90
CA VAL A 146 2.00 -36.49 -13.19
C VAL A 146 2.29 -37.88 -13.79
N THR A 147 3.06 -38.69 -13.10
CA THR A 147 3.19 -40.12 -13.42
C THR A 147 2.34 -40.91 -12.44
N GLU A 148 1.56 -41.87 -12.94
CA GLU A 148 0.71 -42.75 -12.09
C GLU A 148 1.49 -43.40 -10.92
N ALA A 149 2.79 -43.58 -11.07
CA ALA A 149 3.68 -44.15 -10.04
C ALA A 149 4.16 -43.15 -8.99
N ARG A 150 4.06 -41.80 -9.22
CA ARG A 150 4.73 -40.79 -8.38
C ARG A 150 3.80 -39.86 -7.61
N GLY A 151 2.50 -39.92 -7.86
CA GLY A 151 1.48 -39.16 -7.08
C GLY A 151 1.77 -37.66 -6.98
N GLY A 152 2.42 -37.09 -8.01
CA GLY A 152 2.84 -35.70 -8.05
C GLY A 152 1.93 -34.84 -8.90
N GLY A 153 2.11 -33.54 -8.81
CA GLY A 153 1.40 -32.51 -9.55
C GLY A 153 1.34 -31.23 -8.74
N TYR A 154 1.14 -30.12 -9.40
CA TYR A 154 1.07 -28.82 -8.75
C TYR A 154 -0.11 -28.72 -7.77
N TYR A 155 -1.24 -29.34 -8.08
CA TYR A 155 -2.40 -29.39 -7.21
C TYR A 155 -2.09 -30.09 -5.88
N VAL A 156 -1.46 -31.27 -5.92
CA VAL A 156 -1.12 -32.03 -4.71
C VAL A 156 -0.07 -31.31 -3.88
N LEU A 157 0.96 -30.78 -4.53
CA LEU A 157 1.99 -29.99 -3.85
C LEU A 157 1.38 -28.73 -3.19
N SER A 158 0.42 -28.07 -3.83
CA SER A 158 -0.21 -26.88 -3.29
C SER A 158 -0.96 -27.14 -1.99
N LYS A 159 -1.52 -28.32 -1.78
CA LYS A 159 -2.21 -28.73 -0.56
C LYS A 159 -1.27 -29.27 0.52
N SER A 160 -0.05 -29.64 0.15
CA SER A 160 0.97 -30.13 1.10
C SER A 160 1.48 -29.02 2.01
N LEU A 161 1.76 -29.34 3.29
CA LEU A 161 2.31 -28.41 4.27
C LEU A 161 3.69 -27.85 3.85
N PHE A 162 4.50 -28.67 3.21
CA PHE A 162 5.86 -28.32 2.80
C PHE A 162 5.92 -28.01 1.31
N GLY A 163 5.27 -28.82 0.46
CA GLY A 163 5.21 -28.62 -0.99
C GLY A 163 4.67 -27.24 -1.40
N SER A 164 3.66 -26.73 -0.69
CA SER A 164 3.14 -25.38 -0.95
C SER A 164 4.21 -24.28 -0.78
N ARG A 165 5.10 -24.43 0.21
CA ARG A 165 6.20 -23.47 0.45
C ARG A 165 7.28 -23.56 -0.62
N VAL A 166 7.59 -24.77 -1.07
CA VAL A 166 8.54 -24.99 -2.18
C VAL A 166 8.01 -24.30 -3.45
N LEU A 167 6.72 -24.51 -3.79
CA LEU A 167 6.08 -23.83 -4.93
C LEU A 167 6.08 -22.31 -4.78
N GLU A 168 5.69 -21.78 -3.62
CA GLU A 168 5.69 -20.33 -3.37
C GLU A 168 7.11 -19.73 -3.51
N THR A 169 8.13 -20.45 -3.00
CA THR A 169 9.53 -20.02 -3.11
C THR A 169 10.00 -20.03 -4.55
N ALA A 170 9.73 -21.10 -5.30
CA ALA A 170 10.10 -21.22 -6.70
C ALA A 170 9.49 -20.11 -7.57
N MET A 171 8.19 -19.90 -7.44
CA MET A 171 7.50 -18.80 -8.14
C MET A 171 8.02 -17.42 -7.73
N GLY A 172 8.39 -17.23 -6.45
CA GLY A 172 9.01 -16.00 -5.96
C GLY A 172 10.35 -15.72 -6.62
N VAL A 173 11.20 -16.70 -6.71
CA VAL A 173 12.51 -16.62 -7.38
C VAL A 173 12.37 -16.35 -8.87
N MET A 174 11.45 -17.03 -9.55
CA MET A 174 11.14 -16.80 -10.96
C MET A 174 10.70 -15.35 -11.21
N MET A 175 9.77 -14.85 -10.40
CA MET A 175 9.28 -13.48 -10.50
C MET A 175 10.41 -12.45 -10.31
N GLU A 176 11.29 -12.61 -9.30
CA GLU A 176 12.41 -11.69 -9.06
C GLU A 176 13.40 -11.69 -10.23
N ARG A 177 13.65 -12.81 -10.85
CA ARG A 177 14.56 -12.94 -11.99
C ARG A 177 13.99 -12.27 -13.23
N HIS A 178 12.70 -12.50 -13.53
CA HIS A 178 12.04 -11.86 -14.67
C HIS A 178 11.92 -10.34 -14.50
N LEU A 179 11.70 -9.82 -13.29
CA LEU A 179 11.68 -8.38 -13.02
C LEU A 179 13.05 -7.72 -13.16
N LYS A 180 14.14 -8.41 -12.83
CA LYS A 180 15.51 -7.86 -12.96
C LYS A 180 15.97 -7.80 -14.42
N THR A 181 15.68 -8.81 -15.22
CA THR A 181 16.07 -8.88 -16.64
C THR A 181 15.38 -7.81 -17.50
N THR A 182 14.22 -7.30 -17.10
CA THR A 182 13.56 -6.20 -17.83
C THR A 182 14.17 -4.82 -17.55
N ALA A 183 15.03 -4.69 -16.53
CA ALA A 183 15.69 -3.44 -16.18
C ALA A 183 17.03 -3.24 -16.90
N ASP A 184 17.70 -4.31 -17.33
CA ASP A 184 18.99 -4.29 -18.02
C ASP A 184 18.77 -4.61 -19.52
N GLY A 185 18.73 -3.59 -20.36
CA GLY A 185 18.25 -3.63 -21.76
C GLY A 185 19.08 -4.42 -22.81
N ASP A 186 20.07 -5.24 -22.42
CA ASP A 186 21.01 -5.86 -23.39
C ASP A 186 20.79 -7.37 -23.66
N ALA A 187 19.71 -7.99 -23.16
CA ALA A 187 19.49 -9.44 -23.27
C ALA A 187 18.09 -9.84 -23.78
N GLU A 188 17.48 -9.07 -24.69
CA GLU A 188 16.06 -9.26 -25.10
C GLU A 188 15.76 -10.63 -25.70
N ALA A 189 16.64 -11.19 -26.53
CA ALA A 189 16.39 -12.47 -27.22
C ALA A 189 16.55 -13.69 -26.30
N GLU A 190 17.58 -13.71 -25.45
CA GLU A 190 17.84 -14.79 -24.49
C GLU A 190 16.78 -14.84 -23.38
N THR A 191 16.32 -13.67 -22.93
CA THR A 191 15.24 -13.53 -21.97
C THR A 191 13.88 -13.93 -22.52
N GLU A 192 13.61 -13.74 -23.82
CA GLU A 192 12.36 -14.16 -24.46
C GLU A 192 12.32 -15.69 -24.65
N ALA A 193 13.43 -16.32 -25.03
CA ALA A 193 13.54 -17.77 -25.08
C ALA A 193 13.31 -18.44 -23.73
N ALA A 194 13.90 -17.91 -22.66
CA ALA A 194 13.67 -18.38 -21.29
C ALA A 194 12.22 -18.18 -20.83
N ALA A 195 11.60 -17.05 -21.16
CA ALA A 195 10.20 -16.80 -20.88
C ALA A 195 9.26 -17.74 -21.65
N ALA A 196 9.58 -18.05 -22.92
CA ALA A 196 8.83 -18.99 -23.74
C ALA A 196 8.93 -20.42 -23.19
N ALA A 197 10.12 -20.83 -22.72
CA ALA A 197 10.32 -22.12 -22.05
C ALA A 197 9.50 -22.22 -20.75
N LEU A 198 9.59 -21.21 -19.88
CA LEU A 198 8.80 -21.14 -18.64
C LEU A 198 7.29 -21.21 -18.93
N ARG A 199 6.82 -20.49 -19.93
CA ARG A 199 5.41 -20.49 -20.36
C ARG A 199 4.94 -21.89 -20.70
N ARG A 200 5.66 -22.54 -21.63
CA ARG A 200 5.31 -23.86 -22.15
C ARG A 200 5.44 -24.96 -21.10
N ASP A 201 6.54 -24.96 -20.36
CA ASP A 201 6.92 -26.10 -19.53
C ASP A 201 6.30 -26.04 -18.11
N VAL A 202 5.99 -24.85 -17.63
CA VAL A 202 5.47 -24.66 -16.26
C VAL A 202 4.12 -23.94 -16.21
N LEU A 203 4.01 -22.74 -16.79
CA LEU A 203 2.84 -21.87 -16.54
C LEU A 203 1.55 -22.44 -17.11
N GLU A 204 1.57 -23.02 -18.29
CA GLU A 204 0.38 -23.63 -18.92
C GLU A 204 -0.11 -24.84 -18.12
N ASN A 205 0.79 -25.72 -17.70
CA ASN A 205 0.44 -26.90 -16.91
C ASN A 205 -0.03 -26.54 -15.50
N MET A 206 0.69 -25.67 -14.79
CA MET A 206 0.29 -25.20 -13.45
C MET A 206 -1.05 -24.47 -13.49
N GLY A 207 -1.25 -23.58 -14.47
CA GLY A 207 -2.50 -22.86 -14.66
C GLY A 207 -3.69 -23.79 -14.90
N ARG A 208 -3.50 -24.83 -15.72
CA ARG A 208 -4.51 -25.85 -15.99
C ARG A 208 -4.88 -26.63 -14.73
N GLU A 209 -3.91 -27.23 -14.02
CA GLU A 209 -4.16 -28.02 -12.81
C GLU A 209 -4.84 -27.21 -11.71
N LEU A 210 -4.39 -25.98 -11.46
CA LEU A 210 -4.96 -25.13 -10.42
C LEU A 210 -6.37 -24.65 -10.80
N SER A 211 -6.67 -24.41 -12.09
CA SER A 211 -8.00 -23.99 -12.53
C SER A 211 -9.00 -25.14 -12.59
N GLU A 212 -8.58 -26.34 -12.98
CA GLU A 212 -9.42 -27.56 -12.93
C GLU A 212 -9.88 -27.88 -11.50
N ASN A 213 -9.10 -27.53 -10.50
CA ASN A 213 -9.38 -27.73 -9.08
C ASN A 213 -9.69 -26.43 -8.33
N ALA A 214 -10.14 -25.39 -9.04
CA ALA A 214 -10.20 -24.01 -8.53
C ALA A 214 -11.02 -23.85 -7.25
N VAL A 215 -12.15 -24.54 -7.11
CA VAL A 215 -13.01 -24.49 -5.92
C VAL A 215 -12.24 -24.98 -4.68
N ASP A 216 -11.66 -26.17 -4.78
CA ASP A 216 -10.92 -26.77 -3.66
C ASP A 216 -9.63 -25.97 -3.32
N VAL A 217 -8.92 -25.47 -4.33
CA VAL A 217 -7.78 -24.58 -4.18
C VAL A 217 -8.15 -23.26 -3.48
N ALA A 218 -9.29 -22.68 -3.84
CA ALA A 218 -9.71 -21.40 -3.29
C ALA A 218 -10.08 -21.48 -1.79
N PHE A 219 -10.69 -22.56 -1.34
CA PHE A 219 -11.04 -22.78 0.07
C PHE A 219 -9.84 -23.28 0.91
N ASP A 220 -8.84 -23.87 0.30
CA ASP A 220 -7.72 -24.48 1.05
C ASP A 220 -6.72 -23.42 1.57
N LYS A 221 -6.35 -23.56 2.85
CA LYS A 221 -5.46 -22.61 3.54
C LYS A 221 -4.01 -22.61 3.02
N ARG A 222 -3.61 -23.64 2.30
CA ARG A 222 -2.24 -23.81 1.74
C ARG A 222 -2.26 -23.58 0.23
N ALA A 223 -3.24 -24.14 -0.47
CA ALA A 223 -3.34 -24.02 -1.93
C ALA A 223 -3.73 -22.59 -2.38
N SER A 224 -4.63 -21.92 -1.66
CA SER A 224 -5.00 -20.54 -1.99
C SER A 224 -3.81 -19.55 -1.99
N PRO A 225 -2.88 -19.57 -1.02
CA PRO A 225 -1.62 -18.81 -1.13
C PRO A 225 -0.77 -19.15 -2.36
N VAL A 226 -0.69 -20.43 -2.75
CA VAL A 226 0.04 -20.86 -3.96
C VAL A 226 -0.59 -20.27 -5.21
N ALA A 227 -1.91 -20.38 -5.38
CA ALA A 227 -2.63 -19.77 -6.52
C ALA A 227 -2.47 -18.25 -6.56
N ARG A 228 -2.49 -17.56 -5.42
CA ARG A 228 -2.22 -16.11 -5.35
C ARG A 228 -0.77 -15.77 -5.71
N LYS A 229 0.18 -16.63 -5.35
CA LYS A 229 1.58 -16.45 -5.74
C LYS A 229 1.77 -16.69 -7.24
N PHE A 230 1.01 -17.64 -7.81
CA PHE A 230 0.96 -17.85 -9.26
C PHE A 230 0.39 -16.63 -10.00
N LEU A 231 -0.72 -16.05 -9.53
CA LEU A 231 -1.22 -14.77 -10.03
C LEU A 231 -0.17 -13.65 -9.94
N SER A 232 0.61 -13.62 -8.84
CA SER A 232 1.71 -12.64 -8.68
C SER A 232 2.78 -12.81 -9.76
N LEU A 233 3.14 -14.05 -10.09
CA LEU A 233 4.10 -14.36 -11.15
C LEU A 233 3.57 -13.93 -12.51
N LEU A 234 2.33 -14.30 -12.85
CA LEU A 234 1.69 -13.96 -14.13
C LEU A 234 1.55 -12.44 -14.33
N ALA A 235 1.17 -11.74 -13.26
CA ALA A 235 1.00 -10.28 -13.26
C ALA A 235 2.30 -9.49 -13.08
N GLY A 236 3.43 -10.15 -12.79
CA GLY A 236 4.69 -9.47 -12.48
C GLY A 236 4.63 -8.60 -11.21
N ARG A 237 3.75 -8.91 -10.25
CA ARG A 237 3.47 -8.09 -9.07
C ARG A 237 3.69 -8.83 -7.76
N ALA A 238 4.57 -8.29 -6.91
CA ALA A 238 4.89 -8.88 -5.61
C ALA A 238 3.84 -8.60 -4.52
N ASP A 239 2.95 -7.63 -4.71
CA ASP A 239 2.05 -7.09 -3.68
C ASP A 239 0.68 -7.77 -3.59
N LEU A 240 0.42 -8.78 -4.40
CA LEU A 240 -0.86 -9.51 -4.41
C LEU A 240 -1.08 -10.35 -3.15
N ASN A 241 0.00 -10.82 -2.53
CA ASN A 241 -0.06 -11.48 -1.24
C ASN A 241 0.06 -10.44 -0.12
N PRO A 242 -0.93 -10.33 0.79
CA PRO A 242 -0.77 -9.47 1.96
C PRO A 242 0.47 -9.93 2.75
N PRO A 243 1.33 -9.01 3.22
CA PRO A 243 2.48 -9.36 4.02
C PRO A 243 2.01 -10.21 5.20
N GLN A 244 2.59 -11.41 5.35
CA GLN A 244 2.34 -12.26 6.50
C GLN A 244 2.67 -11.43 7.74
N GLN A 245 1.65 -11.09 8.54
CA GLN A 245 1.88 -10.37 9.79
C GLN A 245 2.83 -11.25 10.62
N PRO A 246 3.97 -10.72 11.10
CA PRO A 246 4.83 -11.49 11.98
C PRO A 246 3.98 -11.97 13.14
N LYS A 247 3.95 -13.28 13.36
CA LYS A 247 3.22 -13.91 14.49
C LYS A 247 3.62 -13.15 15.74
N GLN A 248 2.76 -12.28 16.24
CA GLN A 248 2.98 -11.61 17.52
C GLN A 248 3.05 -12.72 18.56
N LYS A 249 4.23 -12.89 19.15
CA LYS A 249 4.41 -13.73 20.35
C LYS A 249 3.28 -13.34 21.31
N ALA A 250 2.53 -14.32 21.74
CA ALA A 250 1.43 -14.17 22.68
C ALA A 250 1.98 -13.60 24.00
N GLY A 251 1.94 -12.30 24.15
CA GLY A 251 2.35 -11.53 25.31
C GLY A 251 1.52 -10.25 25.35
N GLY A 252 0.43 -10.32 26.10
CA GLY A 252 -0.29 -9.26 26.76
C GLY A 252 -0.60 -7.95 26.04
N GLY A 253 -1.87 -7.70 25.77
CA GLY A 253 -2.46 -6.36 25.79
C GLY A 253 -2.55 -5.63 24.45
N GLY A 254 -3.76 -5.46 23.91
CA GLY A 254 -4.11 -4.39 23.01
C GLY A 254 -4.57 -4.76 21.60
N ARG A 255 -5.72 -5.42 21.47
CA ARG A 255 -6.39 -5.70 20.16
C ARG A 255 -6.81 -4.44 19.35
N GLY A 256 -6.62 -3.21 19.90
CA GLY A 256 -7.01 -1.97 19.24
C GLY A 256 -5.90 -1.23 18.48
N ALA A 257 -4.61 -1.54 18.75
CA ALA A 257 -3.50 -0.73 18.21
C ALA A 257 -3.06 -1.07 16.79
N ALA A 258 -3.32 -2.28 16.29
CA ALA A 258 -2.90 -2.72 14.95
C ALA A 258 -3.75 -2.08 13.83
N SER A 259 -5.06 -1.94 14.05
CA SER A 259 -5.97 -1.33 13.07
C SER A 259 -5.68 0.17 12.87
N GLY A 260 -5.34 0.89 13.97
CA GLY A 260 -5.04 2.32 13.88
C GLY A 260 -3.72 2.64 13.15
N LYS A 261 -2.71 1.76 13.23
CA LYS A 261 -1.44 1.95 12.51
C LYS A 261 -1.61 1.79 11.00
N ASN A 262 -2.32 0.76 10.56
CA ASN A 262 -2.57 0.51 9.14
C ASN A 262 -3.39 1.64 8.50
N LEU A 263 -4.38 2.17 9.21
CA LEU A 263 -5.20 3.28 8.74
C LEU A 263 -4.41 4.61 8.71
N ALA A 264 -3.60 4.88 9.75
CA ALA A 264 -2.76 6.07 9.78
C ALA A 264 -1.72 6.07 8.64
N ASP A 265 -1.19 4.91 8.27
CA ASP A 265 -0.25 4.78 7.16
C ASP A 265 -0.97 4.94 5.80
N LYS A 266 -2.19 4.42 5.64
CA LYS A 266 -3.06 4.68 4.47
C LYS A 266 -3.42 6.17 4.35
N LEU A 267 -3.74 6.84 5.47
CA LEU A 267 -4.12 8.26 5.49
C LEU A 267 -2.95 9.23 5.27
N ARG A 268 -1.72 8.81 5.55
CA ARG A 268 -0.52 9.64 5.31
C ARG A 268 -0.21 9.85 3.83
N GLY A 269 -0.91 9.20 2.92
CA GLY A 269 -0.47 9.11 1.55
C GLY A 269 0.92 8.43 1.52
N GLY A 270 1.22 7.67 2.57
CA GLY A 270 2.24 6.66 2.51
C GLY A 270 1.80 5.84 1.33
N THR A 271 2.47 6.05 0.20
CA THR A 271 2.43 5.15 -0.89
C THR A 271 2.41 3.78 -0.24
N SER A 272 1.25 3.13 -0.25
CA SER A 272 1.19 1.70 -0.29
C SER A 272 2.41 1.31 -1.14
N THR A 273 3.06 0.21 -0.83
CA THR A 273 4.10 -0.34 -1.70
C THR A 273 3.70 -0.31 -3.18
N ALA A 274 2.43 -0.27 -3.51
CA ALA A 274 1.87 0.11 -4.82
C ALA A 274 2.37 1.46 -5.37
N GLY A 275 2.63 2.47 -4.55
CA GLY A 275 3.15 3.77 -5.03
C GLY A 275 4.63 3.79 -5.32
N LYS A 276 5.41 2.80 -4.86
CA LYS A 276 6.82 2.63 -5.26
C LYS A 276 6.96 1.82 -6.56
N PHE A 277 5.94 1.06 -6.95
CA PHE A 277 5.86 0.32 -8.20
C PHE A 277 4.83 0.89 -9.19
N ALA A 278 4.22 2.03 -8.92
CA ALA A 278 3.52 2.85 -9.91
C ALA A 278 4.50 3.59 -10.87
N GLY A 279 5.70 3.04 -11.06
CA GLY A 279 6.41 3.19 -12.31
C GLY A 279 5.54 2.53 -13.35
N THR A 280 4.98 3.34 -14.24
CA THR A 280 4.35 3.03 -15.51
C THR A 280 4.29 1.53 -15.77
N LEU A 281 3.09 0.94 -15.65
CA LEU A 281 2.85 -0.39 -16.16
C LEU A 281 3.38 -0.38 -17.60
N SER A 282 4.56 -0.93 -17.79
CA SER A 282 5.06 -1.23 -19.11
C SER A 282 3.97 -2.10 -19.73
N THR A 283 3.42 -1.67 -20.85
CA THR A 283 2.34 -2.31 -21.57
C THR A 283 2.68 -3.73 -22.09
N SER A 284 3.77 -4.29 -21.67
CA SER A 284 4.19 -5.67 -21.94
C SER A 284 4.28 -6.50 -20.67
N TYR A 285 3.13 -6.91 -20.14
CA TYR A 285 3.09 -8.09 -19.29
C TYR A 285 3.53 -9.29 -20.14
N ARG A 286 4.69 -9.87 -19.85
CA ARG A 286 5.17 -11.06 -20.57
C ARG A 286 4.17 -12.21 -20.51
N PHE A 287 3.37 -12.30 -19.45
CA PHE A 287 2.41 -13.37 -19.19
C PHE A 287 0.95 -12.86 -19.08
N GLY A 288 0.62 -11.77 -19.74
CA GLY A 288 -0.72 -11.18 -19.69
C GLY A 288 -1.81 -12.04 -20.30
N GLU A 289 -1.50 -12.82 -21.32
CA GLU A 289 -2.44 -13.77 -21.94
C GLU A 289 -2.71 -14.96 -21.01
N GLU A 290 -1.68 -15.50 -20.38
CA GLU A 290 -1.78 -16.58 -19.41
C GLU A 290 -2.55 -16.13 -18.17
N LEU A 291 -2.33 -14.88 -17.71
CA LEU A 291 -3.09 -14.28 -16.62
C LEU A 291 -4.59 -14.23 -16.93
N ARG A 292 -4.97 -13.76 -18.12
CA ARG A 292 -6.38 -13.71 -18.53
C ARG A 292 -6.96 -15.11 -18.64
N LYS A 293 -6.27 -16.05 -19.31
CA LYS A 293 -6.70 -17.45 -19.43
C LYS A 293 -6.92 -18.10 -18.07
N PHE A 294 -5.96 -17.95 -17.16
CA PHE A 294 -6.05 -18.52 -15.82
C PHE A 294 -7.20 -17.91 -15.02
N SER A 295 -7.32 -16.57 -15.01
CA SER A 295 -8.40 -15.88 -14.31
C SER A 295 -9.77 -16.27 -14.84
N ASP A 296 -9.95 -16.32 -16.17
CA ASP A 296 -11.20 -16.73 -16.80
C ASP A 296 -11.56 -18.19 -16.46
N SER A 297 -10.58 -19.09 -16.48
CA SER A 297 -10.80 -20.49 -16.14
C SER A 297 -11.18 -20.68 -14.69
N VAL A 298 -10.49 -19.98 -13.77
CA VAL A 298 -10.81 -20.02 -12.33
C VAL A 298 -12.18 -19.44 -12.07
N LEU A 299 -12.52 -18.26 -12.61
CA LEU A 299 -13.81 -17.62 -12.38
C LEU A 299 -14.97 -18.47 -12.93
N ALA A 300 -14.78 -19.13 -14.07
CA ALA A 300 -15.77 -20.07 -14.63
C ALA A 300 -15.96 -21.31 -13.75
N ALA A 301 -14.87 -21.82 -13.15
CA ALA A 301 -14.95 -23.02 -12.31
C ALA A 301 -15.59 -22.76 -10.95
N ILE A 302 -15.43 -21.55 -10.39
CA ILE A 302 -15.95 -21.19 -9.07
C ILE A 302 -17.33 -20.51 -9.10
N GLU A 303 -17.95 -20.36 -10.27
CA GLU A 303 -19.21 -19.61 -10.45
C GLU A 303 -20.30 -20.07 -9.48
N SER A 304 -20.51 -21.39 -9.34
CA SER A 304 -21.52 -21.96 -8.45
C SER A 304 -21.25 -21.73 -6.96
N GLU A 305 -20.01 -21.53 -6.57
CA GLU A 305 -19.57 -21.36 -5.18
C GLU A 305 -19.20 -19.92 -4.84
N LEU A 306 -19.43 -18.99 -5.75
CA LEU A 306 -18.95 -17.62 -5.67
C LEU A 306 -19.31 -16.92 -4.35
N TRP A 307 -20.56 -17.03 -3.92
CA TRP A 307 -21.01 -16.42 -2.65
C TRP A 307 -20.33 -17.02 -1.42
N ASN A 308 -20.18 -18.35 -1.40
CA ASN A 308 -19.47 -19.03 -0.31
C ASN A 308 -18.00 -18.60 -0.26
N LEU A 309 -17.36 -18.42 -1.41
CA LEU A 309 -15.98 -17.95 -1.52
C LEU A 309 -15.82 -16.49 -1.08
N MET A 310 -16.79 -15.62 -1.34
CA MET A 310 -16.76 -14.23 -0.89
C MET A 310 -16.78 -14.10 0.64
N GLU A 311 -17.44 -15.02 1.33
CA GLU A 311 -17.52 -15.06 2.79
C GLU A 311 -16.37 -15.85 3.44
N ASP A 312 -15.70 -16.72 2.68
CA ASP A 312 -14.54 -17.46 3.15
C ASP A 312 -13.27 -16.59 3.14
N THR A 313 -12.40 -16.79 4.12
CA THR A 313 -11.17 -15.99 4.25
C THR A 313 -10.12 -16.27 3.19
N CYS A 314 -10.01 -17.51 2.71
CA CYS A 314 -9.08 -17.92 1.66
C CYS A 314 -9.64 -17.61 0.28
N GLY A 315 -10.93 -17.91 0.08
CA GLY A 315 -11.67 -17.62 -1.16
C GLY A 315 -11.69 -16.12 -1.47
N SER A 316 -12.15 -15.32 -0.52
CA SER A 316 -12.13 -13.85 -0.68
C SER A 316 -10.74 -13.30 -0.97
N ALA A 317 -9.69 -13.83 -0.33
CA ALA A 317 -8.31 -13.40 -0.60
C ALA A 317 -7.85 -13.77 -2.03
N MET A 318 -8.32 -14.89 -2.58
CA MET A 318 -8.04 -15.29 -3.96
C MET A 318 -8.74 -14.37 -4.96
N LEU A 319 -10.03 -14.06 -4.75
CA LEU A 319 -10.77 -13.10 -5.58
C LEU A 319 -10.15 -11.70 -5.55
N GLN A 320 -9.70 -11.24 -4.38
CA GLN A 320 -8.96 -9.98 -4.25
C GLN A 320 -7.62 -10.01 -5.02
N ALA A 321 -6.94 -11.15 -5.07
CA ALA A 321 -5.69 -11.28 -5.83
C ALA A 321 -5.94 -11.23 -7.34
N ILE A 322 -7.00 -11.86 -7.84
CA ILE A 322 -7.43 -11.78 -9.25
C ILE A 322 -7.70 -10.30 -9.61
N LEU A 323 -8.51 -9.61 -8.83
CA LEU A 323 -8.81 -8.19 -9.06
C LEU A 323 -7.55 -7.32 -9.12
N LYS A 324 -6.63 -7.49 -8.17
CA LYS A 324 -5.38 -6.73 -8.13
C LYS A 324 -4.43 -7.11 -9.26
N ALA A 325 -4.42 -8.38 -9.69
CA ALA A 325 -3.61 -8.82 -10.82
C ALA A 325 -3.99 -8.10 -12.13
N HIS A 326 -5.27 -7.77 -12.26
CA HIS A 326 -5.81 -7.03 -13.41
C HIS A 326 -5.88 -5.51 -13.19
N GLU A 327 -5.26 -4.96 -12.12
CA GLU A 327 -5.24 -3.50 -11.90
C GLU A 327 -4.61 -2.78 -13.09
N GLY A 328 -5.38 -1.89 -13.73
CA GLY A 328 -4.98 -1.17 -14.95
C GLY A 328 -5.50 -1.79 -16.24
N ASP A 329 -5.95 -3.04 -16.25
CA ASP A 329 -6.63 -3.68 -17.37
C ASP A 329 -8.15 -3.42 -17.28
N ALA A 330 -8.56 -2.25 -17.78
CA ALA A 330 -9.96 -1.83 -17.72
C ALA A 330 -10.90 -2.78 -18.47
N GLU A 331 -10.43 -3.41 -19.54
CA GLU A 331 -11.22 -4.38 -20.32
C GLU A 331 -11.58 -5.59 -19.47
N SER A 332 -10.60 -6.25 -18.86
CA SER A 332 -10.85 -7.39 -17.97
C SER A 332 -11.70 -7.00 -16.75
N LEU A 333 -11.42 -5.86 -16.11
CA LEU A 333 -12.14 -5.42 -14.91
C LEU A 333 -13.61 -5.07 -15.17
N THR A 334 -13.98 -4.60 -16.38
CA THR A 334 -15.38 -4.35 -16.75
C THR A 334 -16.22 -5.62 -16.88
N TRP A 335 -15.60 -6.78 -16.91
CA TRP A 335 -16.29 -8.08 -16.86
C TRP A 335 -16.15 -8.79 -15.51
N ILE A 336 -14.94 -8.77 -14.94
CA ILE A 336 -14.68 -9.41 -13.65
C ILE A 336 -15.53 -8.80 -12.54
N ILE A 337 -15.56 -7.47 -12.41
CA ILE A 337 -16.26 -6.80 -11.31
C ILE A 337 -17.79 -7.02 -11.37
N PRO A 338 -18.48 -6.79 -12.51
CA PRO A 338 -19.91 -7.12 -12.61
C PRO A 338 -20.18 -8.58 -12.29
N GLY A 339 -19.40 -9.52 -12.82
CA GLY A 339 -19.54 -10.92 -12.52
C GLY A 339 -19.44 -11.26 -11.03
N LEU A 340 -18.49 -10.67 -10.32
CA LEU A 340 -18.39 -10.79 -8.86
C LEU A 340 -19.57 -10.13 -8.11
N LEU A 341 -20.24 -9.17 -8.71
CA LEU A 341 -21.42 -8.51 -8.12
C LEU A 341 -22.75 -9.11 -8.60
N GLY A 342 -22.69 -10.30 -9.23
CA GLY A 342 -23.87 -11.02 -9.67
C GLY A 342 -24.51 -10.50 -10.96
N CYS A 343 -23.76 -9.76 -11.78
CA CYS A 343 -24.22 -9.22 -13.05
C CYS A 343 -23.53 -9.89 -14.24
N ALA A 344 -24.31 -10.06 -15.32
CA ALA A 344 -23.82 -10.57 -16.59
C ALA A 344 -24.14 -9.57 -17.72
N PRO A 345 -23.43 -8.42 -17.79
CA PRO A 345 -23.73 -7.43 -18.82
C PRO A 345 -23.53 -8.02 -20.22
N ALA A 346 -24.49 -7.76 -21.11
CA ALA A 346 -24.41 -8.18 -22.49
C ALA A 346 -23.25 -7.47 -23.22
N GLU A 347 -22.73 -8.07 -24.29
CA GLU A 347 -21.73 -7.42 -25.14
C GLU A 347 -22.31 -6.12 -25.71
N GLY A 348 -21.62 -5.00 -25.52
CA GLY A 348 -22.09 -3.67 -25.93
C GLY A 348 -22.94 -2.93 -24.88
N THR A 349 -23.09 -3.45 -23.65
CA THR A 349 -23.77 -2.72 -22.56
C THR A 349 -23.06 -1.38 -22.30
N ASN A 350 -23.84 -0.31 -22.20
CA ASN A 350 -23.32 1.04 -21.99
C ASN A 350 -22.61 1.19 -20.66
N GLU A 351 -21.61 2.06 -20.63
CA GLU A 351 -20.96 2.50 -19.39
C GLU A 351 -22.01 3.14 -18.45
N GLY A 352 -22.15 2.62 -17.24
CA GLY A 352 -23.14 3.06 -16.26
C GLY A 352 -24.37 2.16 -16.11
N GLU A 353 -24.46 1.07 -16.89
CA GLU A 353 -25.51 0.03 -16.82
C GLU A 353 -24.93 -1.38 -16.59
N LEU A 354 -23.63 -1.49 -16.34
CA LEU A 354 -22.93 -2.75 -16.14
C LEU A 354 -23.39 -3.50 -14.89
N LEU A 355 -23.92 -2.79 -13.90
CA LEU A 355 -24.42 -3.32 -12.64
C LEU A 355 -25.95 -3.28 -12.55
N ALA A 356 -26.66 -3.24 -13.69
CA ALA A 356 -28.11 -3.08 -13.71
C ALA A 356 -28.83 -4.17 -12.91
N ASP A 357 -28.35 -5.40 -12.96
CA ASP A 357 -28.94 -6.58 -12.31
C ASP A 357 -28.46 -6.80 -10.86
N ALA A 358 -27.45 -6.00 -10.39
CA ALA A 358 -26.92 -6.16 -9.04
C ALA A 358 -27.98 -5.89 -7.97
N GLN A 359 -28.18 -6.86 -7.09
CA GLN A 359 -29.16 -6.74 -6.01
C GLN A 359 -28.56 -5.95 -4.84
N GLU A 360 -29.20 -4.87 -4.45
CA GLU A 360 -28.72 -3.98 -3.37
C GLU A 360 -28.55 -4.73 -2.04
N TRP A 361 -29.44 -5.68 -1.77
CA TRP A 361 -29.39 -6.46 -0.53
C TRP A 361 -28.14 -7.35 -0.46
N ASP A 362 -27.77 -7.99 -1.57
CA ASP A 362 -26.62 -8.87 -1.65
C ASP A 362 -25.31 -8.08 -1.48
N ILE A 363 -25.21 -6.94 -2.16
CA ILE A 363 -24.06 -6.07 -2.04
C ILE A 363 -23.92 -5.50 -0.61
N LYS A 364 -25.03 -5.13 0.01
CA LYS A 364 -25.04 -4.69 1.40
C LYS A 364 -24.60 -5.81 2.34
N THR A 365 -25.07 -7.04 2.15
CA THR A 365 -24.68 -8.22 2.95
C THR A 365 -23.18 -8.48 2.79
N MET A 366 -22.65 -8.46 1.57
CA MET A 366 -21.22 -8.59 1.29
C MET A 366 -20.42 -7.50 2.01
N MET A 367 -20.81 -6.22 1.93
CA MET A 367 -20.13 -5.13 2.63
C MET A 367 -20.16 -5.28 4.16
N GLN A 368 -21.12 -5.98 4.72
CA GLN A 368 -21.26 -6.21 6.16
C GLN A 368 -20.54 -7.47 6.63
N SER A 369 -20.19 -8.38 5.74
CA SER A 369 -19.41 -9.56 6.07
C SER A 369 -17.93 -9.21 6.24
N ARG A 370 -17.21 -9.98 7.07
CA ARG A 370 -15.79 -9.71 7.36
C ARG A 370 -14.90 -9.95 6.15
N ALA A 371 -15.13 -11.00 5.40
CA ALA A 371 -14.35 -11.34 4.22
C ALA A 371 -14.82 -10.54 3.00
N GLY A 372 -16.13 -10.43 2.80
CA GLY A 372 -16.74 -9.70 1.69
C GLY A 372 -16.44 -8.20 1.71
N SER A 373 -16.31 -7.57 2.90
CA SER A 373 -15.90 -6.17 2.98
C SER A 373 -14.50 -5.93 2.40
N HIS A 374 -13.54 -6.84 2.61
CA HIS A 374 -12.22 -6.75 2.01
C HIS A 374 -12.24 -6.95 0.49
N LEU A 375 -13.14 -7.79 -0.01
CA LEU A 375 -13.35 -7.93 -1.45
C LEU A 375 -13.91 -6.64 -2.04
N MET A 376 -14.90 -6.01 -1.38
CA MET A 376 -15.44 -4.72 -1.83
C MET A 376 -14.39 -3.61 -1.77
N GLU A 377 -13.51 -3.59 -0.75
CA GLU A 377 -12.37 -2.69 -0.68
C GLU A 377 -11.43 -2.88 -1.90
N ALA A 378 -11.18 -4.12 -2.33
CA ALA A 378 -10.36 -4.43 -3.49
C ALA A 378 -11.04 -4.00 -4.80
N ILE A 379 -12.35 -4.26 -4.95
CA ILE A 379 -13.15 -3.79 -6.10
C ILE A 379 -13.04 -2.26 -6.23
N LEU A 380 -13.28 -1.52 -5.16
CA LEU A 380 -13.18 -0.05 -5.16
C LEU A 380 -11.79 0.46 -5.51
N ALA A 381 -10.74 -0.26 -5.13
CA ALA A 381 -9.36 0.14 -5.39
C ALA A 381 -8.97 0.03 -6.87
N VAL A 382 -9.52 -0.95 -7.59
CA VAL A 382 -9.13 -1.26 -8.98
C VAL A 382 -10.17 -0.88 -10.03
N ALA A 383 -11.41 -0.57 -9.63
CA ALA A 383 -12.52 -0.31 -10.54
C ALA A 383 -12.19 0.80 -11.54
N PRO A 384 -12.41 0.58 -12.86
CA PRO A 384 -12.38 1.63 -13.86
C PRO A 384 -13.35 2.77 -13.52
N ARG A 385 -13.05 3.99 -13.97
CA ARG A 385 -13.79 5.20 -13.58
C ARG A 385 -15.30 5.10 -13.78
N GLY A 386 -15.75 4.61 -14.93
CA GLY A 386 -17.19 4.47 -15.23
C GLY A 386 -17.88 3.52 -14.26
N LEU A 387 -17.27 2.35 -14.03
CA LEU A 387 -17.79 1.35 -13.12
C LEU A 387 -17.74 1.82 -11.65
N PHE A 388 -16.68 2.53 -11.24
CA PHE A 388 -16.59 3.17 -9.92
C PHE A 388 -17.75 4.17 -9.69
N ASN A 389 -18.06 5.00 -10.70
CA ASN A 389 -19.17 5.95 -10.65
C ASN A 389 -20.54 5.24 -10.56
N GLU A 390 -20.69 4.10 -11.23
CA GLU A 390 -21.90 3.29 -11.15
C GLU A 390 -22.06 2.67 -9.76
N ILE A 391 -20.98 2.08 -9.20
CA ILE A 391 -20.94 1.58 -7.81
C ILE A 391 -21.35 2.69 -6.83
N TYR A 392 -20.81 3.90 -6.98
CA TYR A 392 -21.18 5.05 -6.16
C TYR A 392 -22.67 5.34 -6.24
N ARG A 393 -23.21 5.53 -7.44
CA ARG A 393 -24.62 5.89 -7.65
C ARG A 393 -25.60 4.86 -7.09
N ARG A 394 -25.27 3.58 -7.21
CA ARG A 394 -26.19 2.48 -6.80
C ARG A 394 -26.09 2.14 -5.32
N PHE A 395 -24.89 2.11 -4.76
CA PHE A 395 -24.66 1.50 -3.44
C PHE A 395 -24.20 2.47 -2.36
N PHE A 396 -23.73 3.67 -2.69
CA PHE A 396 -23.22 4.63 -1.71
C PHE A 396 -24.03 5.92 -1.60
N ARG A 397 -24.46 6.49 -2.72
CA ARG A 397 -25.19 7.75 -2.73
C ARG A 397 -26.45 7.65 -1.88
N ASP A 398 -26.65 8.59 -0.98
CA ASP A 398 -27.78 8.71 -0.06
C ASP A 398 -27.90 7.51 0.96
N LYS A 399 -26.85 6.66 1.03
CA LYS A 399 -26.80 5.46 1.90
C LYS A 399 -25.62 5.47 2.86
N MET A 400 -24.79 6.52 2.88
CA MET A 400 -23.52 6.53 3.62
C MET A 400 -23.73 6.50 5.13
N ILE A 401 -24.78 7.16 5.66
CA ILE A 401 -25.11 7.14 7.09
C ILE A 401 -25.44 5.71 7.56
N SER A 402 -26.16 4.93 6.75
CA SER A 402 -26.46 3.53 7.08
C SER A 402 -25.20 2.66 7.01
N THR A 403 -24.34 2.88 6.02
CA THR A 403 -23.09 2.15 5.82
C THR A 403 -22.11 2.42 6.96
N VAL A 404 -21.96 3.67 7.41
CA VAL A 404 -21.03 4.01 8.48
C VAL A 404 -21.45 3.52 9.87
N LYS A 405 -22.74 3.31 10.09
CA LYS A 405 -23.25 2.77 11.36
C LYS A 405 -22.88 1.32 11.59
N HIS A 406 -22.60 0.55 10.55
CA HIS A 406 -22.23 -0.85 10.69
C HIS A 406 -20.74 -1.00 11.04
N PRO A 407 -20.35 -1.89 11.96
CA PRO A 407 -18.97 -2.01 12.44
C PRO A 407 -17.96 -2.48 11.37
N VAL A 408 -18.42 -3.17 10.33
CA VAL A 408 -17.57 -3.68 9.24
C VAL A 408 -17.65 -2.77 8.01
N SER A 409 -18.85 -2.45 7.51
CA SER A 409 -18.97 -1.69 6.26
C SER A 409 -18.45 -0.24 6.34
N ASN A 410 -18.21 0.29 7.54
CA ASN A 410 -17.51 1.58 7.68
C ASN A 410 -16.11 1.57 7.06
N PHE A 411 -15.42 0.40 6.99
CA PHE A 411 -14.11 0.27 6.34
C PHE A 411 -14.24 0.31 4.83
N VAL A 412 -15.32 -0.22 4.28
CA VAL A 412 -15.63 -0.10 2.84
C VAL A 412 -15.83 1.36 2.44
N LEU A 413 -16.53 2.15 3.28
CA LEU A 413 -16.68 3.59 3.03
C LEU A 413 -15.33 4.32 3.11
N GLN A 414 -14.43 3.93 4.01
CA GLN A 414 -13.07 4.48 4.04
C GLN A 414 -12.28 4.15 2.77
N ALA A 415 -12.42 2.92 2.24
CA ALA A 415 -11.80 2.52 0.99
C ALA A 415 -12.38 3.29 -0.21
N PHE A 416 -13.69 3.50 -0.26
CA PHE A 416 -14.36 4.36 -1.24
C PHE A 416 -13.77 5.77 -1.24
N LEU A 417 -13.67 6.39 -0.08
CA LEU A 417 -13.10 7.74 0.08
C LEU A 417 -11.61 7.80 -0.31
N ALA A 418 -10.86 6.73 -0.09
CA ALA A 418 -9.46 6.66 -0.48
C ALA A 418 -9.29 6.51 -2.01
N ALA A 419 -10.19 5.78 -2.67
CA ALA A 419 -10.12 5.45 -4.09
C ALA A 419 -10.74 6.51 -5.00
N THR A 420 -11.77 7.23 -4.54
CA THR A 420 -12.49 8.22 -5.37
C THR A 420 -11.55 9.30 -5.91
N LYS A 421 -11.72 9.61 -7.20
CA LYS A 421 -11.01 10.68 -7.91
C LYS A 421 -11.94 11.84 -8.28
N ASP A 422 -13.22 11.74 -7.93
CA ASP A 422 -14.26 12.69 -8.26
C ASP A 422 -14.55 13.64 -7.09
N GLN A 423 -14.57 14.95 -7.37
CA GLN A 423 -14.82 15.98 -6.37
C GLN A 423 -16.29 15.99 -5.89
N ASP A 424 -17.22 15.66 -6.79
CA ASP A 424 -18.65 15.62 -6.45
C ASP A 424 -18.95 14.47 -5.49
N HIS A 425 -18.27 13.33 -5.64
CA HIS A 425 -18.40 12.22 -4.70
C HIS A 425 -17.97 12.63 -3.27
N VAL A 426 -16.86 13.38 -3.16
CA VAL A 426 -16.37 13.83 -1.85
C VAL A 426 -17.28 14.90 -1.25
N SER A 427 -17.75 15.85 -2.05
CA SER A 427 -18.65 16.90 -1.61
C SER A 427 -19.99 16.33 -1.14
N SER A 428 -20.57 15.41 -1.90
CA SER A 428 -21.81 14.73 -1.53
C SER A 428 -21.63 13.89 -0.25
N THR A 429 -20.52 13.15 -0.14
CA THR A 429 -20.21 12.38 1.08
C THR A 429 -20.05 13.28 2.30
N LEU A 430 -19.36 14.40 2.17
CA LEU A 430 -19.21 15.35 3.27
C LEU A 430 -20.57 15.95 3.68
N ASN A 431 -21.41 16.32 2.73
CA ASN A 431 -22.74 16.86 3.01
C ASN A 431 -23.59 15.87 3.82
N GLU A 432 -23.57 14.60 3.43
CA GLU A 432 -24.32 13.54 4.12
C GLU A 432 -23.74 13.23 5.52
N LEU A 433 -22.41 13.13 5.66
CA LEU A 433 -21.77 12.71 6.90
C LEU A 433 -21.49 13.84 7.89
N SER A 434 -21.44 15.09 7.45
CA SER A 434 -21.03 16.23 8.28
C SER A 434 -21.85 16.40 9.58
N GLN A 435 -23.12 16.03 9.53
CA GLN A 435 -24.04 16.12 10.67
C GLN A 435 -23.79 15.02 11.72
N VAL A 436 -23.22 13.89 11.32
CA VAL A 436 -22.98 12.74 12.19
C VAL A 436 -21.52 12.62 12.66
N PHE A 437 -20.63 13.56 12.31
CA PHE A 437 -19.24 13.54 12.73
C PHE A 437 -19.06 13.42 14.25
N GLY A 438 -19.86 14.14 15.04
CA GLY A 438 -19.83 14.03 16.50
C GLY A 438 -20.12 12.62 17.01
N THR A 439 -21.15 11.97 16.46
CA THR A 439 -21.52 10.59 16.75
C THR A 439 -20.39 9.63 16.33
N LEU A 440 -19.82 9.78 15.14
CA LEU A 440 -18.75 8.93 14.64
C LEU A 440 -17.47 9.04 15.49
N LEU A 441 -17.13 10.24 15.94
CA LEU A 441 -16.01 10.46 16.86
C LEU A 441 -16.27 9.84 18.24
N HIS A 442 -17.53 9.83 18.70
CA HIS A 442 -17.90 9.22 19.97
C HIS A 442 -17.91 7.68 19.89
N GLU A 443 -18.42 7.12 18.82
CA GLU A 443 -18.60 5.66 18.62
C GLU A 443 -17.33 4.93 18.15
N LYS A 444 -16.15 5.53 18.25
CA LYS A 444 -14.87 4.97 17.78
C LYS A 444 -14.81 4.71 16.27
N ARG A 445 -15.60 5.43 15.48
CA ARG A 445 -15.60 5.40 14.01
C ARG A 445 -14.91 6.62 13.39
N ALA A 446 -14.02 7.21 14.14
CA ALA A 446 -13.21 8.36 13.73
C ALA A 446 -12.40 8.13 12.43
N GLY A 447 -12.19 6.84 12.03
CA GLY A 447 -11.55 6.48 10.77
C GLY A 447 -12.27 7.02 9.54
N VAL A 448 -13.61 7.03 9.54
CA VAL A 448 -14.39 7.59 8.42
C VAL A 448 -14.22 9.11 8.34
N VAL A 449 -14.23 9.80 9.48
CA VAL A 449 -13.98 11.25 9.54
C VAL A 449 -12.59 11.56 8.99
N ALA A 450 -11.57 10.80 9.41
CA ALA A 450 -10.21 10.97 8.93
C ALA A 450 -10.08 10.70 7.40
N ALA A 451 -10.78 9.68 6.88
CA ALA A 451 -10.81 9.38 5.45
C ALA A 451 -11.50 10.49 4.65
N THR A 452 -12.60 11.07 5.16
CA THR A 452 -13.28 12.21 4.54
C THR A 452 -12.37 13.43 4.46
N LEU A 453 -11.69 13.78 5.55
CA LEU A 453 -10.71 14.87 5.57
C LEU A 453 -9.57 14.61 4.57
N ALA A 454 -9.06 13.38 4.51
CA ALA A 454 -7.99 13.01 3.59
C ALA A 454 -8.42 13.12 2.12
N ALA A 455 -9.66 12.76 1.80
CA ALA A 455 -10.23 12.93 0.46
C ALA A 455 -10.37 14.41 0.09
N CYS A 456 -10.88 15.24 1.01
CA CYS A 456 -10.95 16.69 0.82
C CYS A 456 -9.56 17.32 0.58
N ALA A 457 -8.55 16.93 1.35
CA ALA A 457 -7.17 17.40 1.18
C ALA A 457 -6.56 16.98 -0.17
N ARG A 458 -6.82 15.74 -0.60
CA ARG A 458 -6.27 15.16 -1.83
C ARG A 458 -6.86 15.83 -3.07
N LEU A 459 -8.17 16.07 -3.07
CA LEU A 459 -8.89 16.65 -4.20
C LEU A 459 -9.05 18.17 -4.11
N LYS A 460 -8.58 18.80 -3.04
CA LYS A 460 -8.68 20.25 -2.81
C LYS A 460 -10.11 20.77 -2.88
N ILE A 461 -11.06 20.05 -2.28
CA ILE A 461 -12.47 20.38 -2.31
C ILE A 461 -13.08 20.42 -0.91
N SER A 462 -13.99 21.33 -0.66
CA SER A 462 -14.78 21.47 0.58
C SER A 462 -13.95 21.50 1.88
N GLU A 463 -12.66 21.93 1.81
CA GLU A 463 -11.73 21.94 2.96
C GLU A 463 -12.31 22.73 4.16
N LYS A 464 -12.92 23.90 3.90
CA LYS A 464 -13.50 24.76 4.94
C LYS A 464 -14.69 24.11 5.63
N ASP A 465 -15.55 23.45 4.88
CA ASP A 465 -16.74 22.81 5.43
C ASP A 465 -16.40 21.54 6.18
N ALA A 466 -15.41 20.78 5.68
CA ALA A 466 -14.86 19.61 6.37
C ALA A 466 -14.22 20.01 7.72
N ALA A 467 -13.44 21.08 7.76
CA ALA A 467 -12.85 21.61 8.98
C ALA A 467 -13.91 22.07 10.00
N LYS A 468 -14.96 22.79 9.53
CA LYS A 468 -16.08 23.20 10.38
C LYS A 468 -16.88 22.02 10.91
N ALA A 469 -17.13 20.99 10.07
CA ALA A 469 -17.84 19.79 10.48
C ALA A 469 -17.05 19.03 11.57
N LEU A 470 -15.73 18.90 11.41
CA LEU A 470 -14.87 18.31 12.43
C LEU A 470 -14.90 19.11 13.74
N ALA A 471 -14.78 20.43 13.69
CA ALA A 471 -14.81 21.30 14.87
C ALA A 471 -16.14 21.14 15.62
N ARG A 472 -17.27 21.18 14.94
CA ARG A 472 -18.59 20.93 15.54
C ARG A 472 -18.67 19.53 16.17
N GLY A 473 -18.19 18.50 15.48
CA GLY A 473 -18.18 17.14 15.99
C GLY A 473 -17.34 16.96 17.25
N LEU A 474 -16.17 17.61 17.33
CA LEU A 474 -15.32 17.61 18.52
C LEU A 474 -15.98 18.37 19.69
N THR A 475 -16.60 19.53 19.44
CA THR A 475 -17.32 20.31 20.47
C THR A 475 -18.45 19.48 21.08
N LEU A 476 -19.30 18.87 20.27
CA LEU A 476 -20.37 17.98 20.74
C LEU A 476 -19.86 16.81 21.56
N LYS A 477 -18.74 16.20 21.17
CA LYS A 477 -18.11 15.13 21.93
C LYS A 477 -17.61 15.61 23.30
N MET A 478 -17.07 16.80 23.40
CA MET A 478 -16.54 17.38 24.64
C MET A 478 -17.67 17.78 25.59
N GLU A 479 -18.74 18.36 25.08
CA GLU A 479 -19.95 18.68 25.83
C GLU A 479 -20.57 17.42 26.44
N ALA A 480 -20.64 16.33 25.66
CA ALA A 480 -21.13 15.05 26.13
C ALA A 480 -20.25 14.45 27.27
N ARG A 481 -18.96 14.78 27.31
CA ARG A 481 -18.03 14.40 28.40
C ARG A 481 -18.00 15.35 29.57
N LYS A 482 -18.74 16.47 29.51
CA LYS A 482 -18.69 17.55 30.50
C LYS A 482 -17.28 18.13 30.68
N GLU A 483 -16.46 18.08 29.65
CA GLU A 483 -15.13 18.69 29.65
C GLU A 483 -15.29 20.20 29.53
N GLY A 484 -14.69 20.97 30.44
CA GLY A 484 -14.72 22.43 30.37
C GLY A 484 -13.97 22.93 29.14
N ARG A 485 -14.02 24.22 28.84
CA ARG A 485 -13.48 24.94 27.67
C ARG A 485 -13.03 24.09 26.50
N SER A 486 -13.79 24.23 25.44
CA SER A 486 -13.61 23.57 24.15
C SER A 486 -12.29 23.95 23.46
N GLN A 487 -11.20 23.23 23.72
CA GLN A 487 -9.96 23.34 22.97
C GLN A 487 -9.89 22.22 21.94
N LEU A 488 -9.96 22.56 20.66
CA LEU A 488 -10.02 21.60 19.56
C LEU A 488 -8.74 20.77 19.44
N ALA A 489 -7.56 21.38 19.67
CA ALA A 489 -6.30 20.70 19.54
C ALA A 489 -6.10 19.60 20.63
N PRO A 490 -6.30 19.86 21.93
CA PRO A 490 -6.32 18.82 22.95
C PRO A 490 -7.36 17.73 22.67
N ALA A 491 -8.60 18.11 22.26
CA ALA A 491 -9.66 17.17 21.97
C ALA A 491 -9.27 16.19 20.85
N LEU A 492 -8.51 16.65 19.85
CA LEU A 492 -8.06 15.83 18.74
C LEU A 492 -6.83 14.99 19.11
N PHE A 493 -5.84 15.54 19.83
CA PHE A 493 -4.67 14.76 20.27
C PHE A 493 -5.04 13.63 21.22
N TRP A 494 -6.01 13.83 22.10
CA TRP A 494 -6.46 12.83 23.07
C TRP A 494 -7.86 12.26 22.74
N LEU A 495 -8.15 12.11 21.45
CA LEU A 495 -9.46 11.67 20.93
C LEU A 495 -9.94 10.37 21.56
N ASP A 496 -9.05 9.38 21.71
CA ASP A 496 -9.37 8.02 22.16
C ASP A 496 -8.84 7.72 23.57
N THR A 497 -8.07 8.62 24.15
CA THR A 497 -7.37 8.39 25.42
C THR A 497 -7.89 9.32 26.52
N PRO A 498 -8.55 8.78 27.55
CA PRO A 498 -8.87 9.59 28.74
C PRO A 498 -7.59 9.99 29.48
N ASN A 499 -7.66 11.11 30.18
CA ASN A 499 -6.61 11.57 31.10
C ASN A 499 -5.26 11.93 30.46
N TYR A 500 -5.26 12.49 29.23
CA TYR A 500 -4.06 13.02 28.60
C TYR A 500 -2.90 12.01 28.52
N GLY A 501 -3.20 10.75 28.23
CA GLY A 501 -2.24 9.69 28.03
C GLY A 501 -1.40 9.86 26.74
N ARG A 502 -1.17 8.80 26.00
CA ARG A 502 -0.55 8.87 24.65
C ARG A 502 -1.48 9.59 23.68
N CYS A 503 -0.90 10.32 22.73
CA CYS A 503 -1.67 10.94 21.67
C CYS A 503 -2.39 9.90 20.79
N SER A 504 -3.63 10.21 20.41
CA SER A 504 -4.39 9.41 19.45
C SER A 504 -3.67 9.39 18.10
N VAL A 505 -3.38 8.20 17.61
CA VAL A 505 -2.78 8.03 16.28
C VAL A 505 -3.67 8.62 15.20
N LEU A 506 -4.98 8.40 15.34
CA LEU A 506 -5.98 8.86 14.38
C LEU A 506 -6.19 10.38 14.45
N GLY A 507 -6.28 10.94 15.67
CA GLY A 507 -6.35 12.39 15.89
C GLY A 507 -5.11 13.12 15.35
N SER A 508 -3.92 12.55 15.57
CA SER A 508 -2.67 13.09 15.02
C SER A 508 -2.62 13.02 13.50
N ALA A 509 -3.17 11.95 12.88
CA ALA A 509 -3.28 11.83 11.43
C ALA A 509 -4.27 12.85 10.84
N MET A 510 -5.39 13.12 11.53
CA MET A 510 -6.32 14.19 11.13
C MET A 510 -5.62 15.55 11.17
N PHE A 511 -4.82 15.86 12.18
CA PHE A 511 -4.02 17.09 12.20
C PHE A 511 -3.05 17.18 11.03
N GLN A 512 -2.29 16.12 10.74
CA GLN A 512 -1.40 16.09 9.58
C GLN A 512 -2.15 16.35 8.28
N THR A 513 -3.42 15.93 8.19
CA THR A 513 -4.29 16.17 7.04
C THR A 513 -4.78 17.61 7.01
N LEU A 514 -5.23 18.16 8.15
CA LEU A 514 -5.66 19.55 8.25
C LEU A 514 -4.56 20.54 7.85
N PHE A 515 -3.30 20.27 8.21
CA PHE A 515 -2.18 21.14 7.81
C PHE A 515 -1.78 21.05 6.32
N LYS A 516 -2.46 20.19 5.55
CA LYS A 516 -2.43 20.21 4.07
C LYS A 516 -3.50 21.10 3.45
N PHE A 517 -4.52 21.51 4.23
CA PHE A 517 -5.56 22.45 3.80
C PHE A 517 -5.02 23.86 3.67
N ASN A 518 -5.74 24.72 2.97
CA ASN A 518 -5.46 26.13 3.03
C ASN A 518 -5.61 26.65 4.47
N ALA A 519 -4.65 27.46 4.95
CA ALA A 519 -4.66 28.00 6.31
C ALA A 519 -5.95 28.75 6.67
N ASP A 520 -6.54 29.44 5.71
CA ASP A 520 -7.80 30.17 5.90
C ASP A 520 -9.01 29.25 6.15
N CYS A 521 -8.88 27.96 5.87
CA CYS A 521 -9.90 26.97 6.14
C CYS A 521 -9.85 26.42 7.58
N ILE A 522 -8.68 26.54 8.27
CA ILE A 522 -8.42 25.88 9.55
C ILE A 522 -7.92 26.81 10.67
N PRO A 523 -8.24 28.13 10.71
CA PRO A 523 -7.70 29.05 11.73
C PRO A 523 -7.99 28.56 13.14
N MET A 524 -9.19 28.01 13.38
CA MET A 524 -9.61 27.51 14.69
C MET A 524 -8.74 26.36 15.23
N PHE A 525 -8.18 25.52 14.36
CA PHE A 525 -7.28 24.42 14.76
C PHE A 525 -5.87 24.93 15.01
N SER A 526 -5.36 25.82 14.16
CA SER A 526 -4.03 26.41 14.30
C SER A 526 -3.94 27.30 15.54
N GLU A 527 -4.95 28.11 15.81
CA GLU A 527 -5.06 28.92 17.02
C GLU A 527 -5.20 28.06 18.26
N SER A 528 -6.04 27.01 18.23
CA SER A 528 -6.19 26.08 19.35
C SER A 528 -4.87 25.36 19.67
N LEU A 529 -4.03 25.06 18.66
CA LEU A 529 -2.73 24.44 18.88
C LEU A 529 -1.78 25.35 19.67
N VAL A 530 -1.73 26.63 19.31
CA VAL A 530 -0.85 27.59 20.01
C VAL A 530 -1.40 28.07 21.35
N THR A 531 -2.69 27.88 21.62
CA THR A 531 -3.28 28.16 22.94
C THR A 531 -3.11 27.02 23.97
N MET A 532 -2.66 25.83 23.55
CA MET A 532 -2.32 24.75 24.49
C MET A 532 -1.30 25.19 25.53
N THR A 533 -1.32 24.60 26.70
CA THR A 533 -0.30 24.87 27.72
C THR A 533 1.09 24.37 27.30
N ASP A 534 2.15 25.00 27.82
CA ASP A 534 3.54 24.61 27.52
C ASP A 534 3.84 23.14 27.87
N MET A 535 3.16 22.61 28.89
CA MET A 535 3.29 21.20 29.30
C MET A 535 2.60 20.25 28.33
N GLU A 536 1.43 20.60 27.84
CA GLU A 536 0.71 19.82 26.83
C GLU A 536 1.48 19.80 25.50
N VAL A 537 1.95 20.97 25.05
CA VAL A 537 2.79 21.09 23.85
C VAL A 537 4.02 20.21 23.98
N PHE A 538 4.73 20.28 25.10
CA PHE A 538 5.92 19.47 25.37
C PHE A 538 5.62 17.96 25.34
N LYS A 539 4.50 17.55 25.97
CA LYS A 539 4.06 16.15 25.99
C LYS A 539 3.74 15.64 24.58
N VAL A 540 3.05 16.44 23.77
CA VAL A 540 2.74 16.12 22.37
C VAL A 540 4.03 15.99 21.54
N CYS A 541 5.01 16.87 21.75
CA CYS A 541 6.30 16.82 21.06
C CYS A 541 7.12 15.56 21.36
N GLN A 542 6.93 14.94 22.53
CA GLN A 542 7.60 13.70 22.92
C GLN A 542 6.82 12.44 22.54
N ASP A 543 5.58 12.56 22.11
CA ASP A 543 4.75 11.43 21.68
C ASP A 543 5.00 11.07 20.22
N SER A 544 5.05 9.78 19.91
CA SER A 544 5.37 9.27 18.56
C SER A 544 4.34 9.63 17.49
N ALA A 545 3.08 9.84 17.85
CA ALA A 545 2.04 10.27 16.94
C ALA A 545 1.90 11.80 16.95
N GLY A 546 1.97 12.41 18.13
CA GLY A 546 1.89 13.84 18.32
C GLY A 546 3.00 14.61 17.63
N SER A 547 4.26 14.16 17.76
CA SER A 547 5.43 14.80 17.12
C SER A 547 5.24 15.00 15.62
N ARG A 548 4.68 14.01 14.93
CA ARG A 548 4.45 14.07 13.48
C ARG A 548 3.40 15.10 13.07
N ALA A 549 2.39 15.33 13.94
CA ALA A 549 1.42 16.40 13.70
C ALA A 549 2.06 17.78 13.88
N ILE A 550 2.95 17.94 14.86
CA ILE A 550 3.72 19.16 15.06
C ILE A 550 4.71 19.40 13.92
N GLU A 551 5.43 18.37 13.48
CA GLU A 551 6.30 18.47 12.30
C GLU A 551 5.50 18.92 11.05
N ALA A 552 4.29 18.38 10.84
CA ALA A 552 3.42 18.78 9.74
C ALA A 552 2.94 20.24 9.87
N PHE A 553 2.63 20.70 11.08
CA PHE A 553 2.29 22.11 11.34
C PHE A 553 3.44 23.04 10.98
N LEU A 554 4.63 22.75 11.49
CA LEU A 554 5.83 23.56 11.25
C LEU A 554 6.23 23.55 9.76
N ALA A 555 6.17 22.39 9.10
CA ALA A 555 6.52 22.24 7.70
C ALA A 555 5.46 22.78 6.72
N SER A 556 4.24 23.08 7.18
CA SER A 556 3.17 23.54 6.30
C SER A 556 3.48 24.94 5.74
N PRO A 557 3.51 25.11 4.41
CA PRO A 557 3.78 26.41 3.79
C PRO A 557 2.63 27.40 3.94
N THR A 558 1.41 26.89 4.18
CA THR A 558 0.20 27.73 4.28
C THR A 558 0.01 28.33 5.67
N GLN A 559 0.69 27.80 6.72
CA GLN A 559 0.52 28.28 8.08
C GLN A 559 1.25 29.62 8.33
N LYS A 560 0.56 30.51 9.05
CA LYS A 560 1.09 31.85 9.36
C LYS A 560 2.36 31.76 10.20
N GLN A 561 3.42 32.46 9.81
CA GLN A 561 4.70 32.46 10.51
C GLN A 561 4.59 32.91 11.99
N ASN A 562 3.66 33.83 12.29
CA ASN A 562 3.43 34.27 13.67
C ASN A 562 2.98 33.11 14.57
N LEU A 563 2.09 32.24 14.10
CA LEU A 563 1.63 31.06 14.86
C LEU A 563 2.76 30.06 15.07
N LYS A 564 3.62 29.85 14.05
CA LYS A 564 4.82 28.99 14.19
C LYS A 564 5.79 29.56 15.24
N LYS A 565 6.05 30.88 15.22
CA LYS A 565 6.89 31.54 16.22
C LYS A 565 6.33 31.43 17.63
N GLU A 566 5.02 31.66 17.80
CA GLU A 566 4.33 31.50 19.09
C GLU A 566 4.42 30.07 19.59
N PHE A 567 4.22 29.08 18.74
CA PHE A 567 4.39 27.66 19.12
C PHE A 567 5.81 27.35 19.55
N ILE A 568 6.83 27.80 18.80
CA ILE A 568 8.25 27.60 19.12
C ILE A 568 8.59 28.24 20.48
N ALA A 569 8.03 29.42 20.78
CA ALA A 569 8.26 30.11 22.04
C ALA A 569 7.80 29.29 23.27
N LYS A 570 6.76 28.46 23.15
CA LYS A 570 6.27 27.58 24.23
C LYS A 570 7.26 26.48 24.62
N LEU A 571 8.21 26.15 23.75
CA LEU A 571 9.25 25.16 23.99
C LEU A 571 10.52 25.75 24.58
N LYS A 572 10.53 27.06 24.88
CA LYS A 572 11.66 27.75 25.49
C LYS A 572 12.05 27.07 26.82
N GLY A 573 13.35 26.80 26.99
CA GLY A 573 13.89 26.13 28.17
C GLY A 573 13.76 24.61 28.19
N LYS A 574 13.13 23.99 27.15
CA LYS A 574 12.95 22.53 27.04
C LYS A 574 13.75 21.88 25.92
N TRP A 575 14.62 22.67 25.24
CA TRP A 575 15.37 22.21 24.08
C TRP A 575 16.28 21.02 24.37
N ALA A 576 16.97 21.03 25.52
CA ALA A 576 17.81 19.93 25.96
C ALA A 576 17.02 18.63 26.13
N GLN A 577 15.85 18.73 26.78
CA GLN A 577 15.00 17.56 27.02
C GLN A 577 14.42 17.00 25.72
N LEU A 578 14.06 17.85 24.75
CA LEU A 578 13.65 17.42 23.42
C LEU A 578 14.81 16.75 22.65
N GLY A 579 16.01 17.31 22.77
CA GLY A 579 17.21 16.75 22.12
C GLY A 579 17.62 15.38 22.65
N LEU A 580 17.38 15.11 23.95
CA LEU A 580 17.64 13.80 24.56
C LEU A 580 16.62 12.72 24.16
N SER A 581 15.43 13.12 23.72
CA SER A 581 14.39 12.19 23.25
C SER A 581 14.58 11.86 21.77
N PRO A 582 14.62 10.58 21.35
CA PRO A 582 14.68 10.21 19.95
C PRO A 582 13.52 10.78 19.12
N ILE A 583 12.32 10.88 19.71
CA ILE A 583 11.14 11.45 19.08
C ILE A 583 11.19 12.98 19.09
N GLY A 584 11.50 13.56 20.27
CA GLY A 584 11.59 15.01 20.43
C GLY A 584 12.64 15.67 19.57
N SER A 585 13.72 14.95 19.23
CA SER A 585 14.81 15.46 18.35
C SER A 585 14.30 15.84 16.95
N HIS A 586 13.32 15.14 16.39
CA HIS A 586 12.71 15.48 15.11
C HIS A 586 11.92 16.80 15.16
N VAL A 587 11.15 16.98 16.25
CA VAL A 587 10.44 18.26 16.47
C VAL A 587 11.43 19.40 16.67
N LEU A 588 12.53 19.16 17.41
CA LEU A 588 13.58 20.13 17.61
C LEU A 588 14.23 20.56 16.28
N GLU A 589 14.57 19.61 15.40
CA GLU A 589 15.08 19.91 14.04
C GLU A 589 14.06 20.72 13.24
N ALA A 590 12.76 20.40 13.33
CA ALA A 590 11.70 21.14 12.64
C ALA A 590 11.57 22.58 13.19
N CYS A 591 11.60 22.74 14.52
CA CYS A 591 11.60 24.08 15.15
C CYS A 591 12.81 24.91 14.71
N TYR A 592 14.01 24.32 14.69
CA TYR A 592 15.23 25.02 14.26
C TYR A 592 15.14 25.47 12.80
N ARG A 593 14.57 24.64 11.91
CA ARG A 593 14.41 24.98 10.49
C ARG A 593 13.49 26.18 10.29
N GLU A 594 12.36 26.23 11.02
CA GLU A 594 11.32 27.25 10.87
C GLU A 594 11.56 28.51 11.74
N ALA A 595 12.47 28.46 12.70
CA ALA A 595 12.80 29.59 13.58
C ALA A 595 13.55 30.68 12.84
N ASP A 596 13.32 31.96 13.22
CA ASP A 596 14.15 33.10 12.83
C ASP A 596 15.55 33.02 13.51
N ALA A 597 16.47 33.92 13.16
CA ALA A 597 17.84 33.93 13.69
C ALA A 597 17.87 33.94 15.22
N ARG A 598 16.98 34.69 15.87
CA ARG A 598 16.88 34.76 17.34
C ARG A 598 16.37 33.45 17.93
N GLY A 599 15.37 32.83 17.31
CA GLY A 599 14.85 31.52 17.69
C GLY A 599 15.89 30.43 17.56
N LYS A 600 16.65 30.40 16.45
CA LYS A 600 17.78 29.49 16.24
C LYS A 600 18.85 29.66 17.29
N GLU A 601 19.22 30.91 17.63
CA GLU A 601 20.15 31.21 18.70
C GLU A 601 19.70 30.64 20.06
N LEU A 602 18.43 30.84 20.42
CA LEU A 602 17.87 30.31 21.67
C LEU A 602 17.89 28.79 21.73
N ILE A 603 17.62 28.12 20.60
CA ILE A 603 17.70 26.66 20.51
C ILE A 603 19.15 26.19 20.70
N LEU A 604 20.10 26.77 19.97
CA LEU A 604 21.51 26.41 20.07
C LEU A 604 22.09 26.68 21.46
N SER A 605 21.76 27.82 22.05
CA SER A 605 22.18 28.17 23.42
C SER A 605 21.65 27.16 24.45
N GLY A 606 20.40 26.68 24.27
CA GLY A 606 19.82 25.66 25.14
C GLY A 606 20.44 24.27 25.01
N LEU A 607 21.09 23.99 23.88
CA LEU A 607 21.80 22.72 23.64
C LEU A 607 23.29 22.80 23.99
N ALA A 608 23.89 23.98 23.92
CA ALA A 608 25.34 24.20 24.05
C ALA A 608 25.95 23.72 25.38
N GLY A 609 25.17 23.64 26.44
CA GLY A 609 25.59 23.11 27.72
C GLY A 609 25.35 21.61 27.96
N GLN A 610 24.81 20.89 26.98
CA GLN A 610 24.34 19.51 27.12
C GLN A 610 25.12 18.49 26.30
N ASP A 611 26.39 18.79 25.96
CA ASP A 611 27.21 17.94 25.07
C ASP A 611 27.37 16.51 25.63
N GLY A 612 27.68 16.37 26.93
CA GLY A 612 27.86 15.07 27.55
C GLY A 612 26.63 14.17 27.44
N PRO A 613 25.48 14.59 27.99
CA PRO A 613 24.23 13.82 27.89
C PRO A 613 23.79 13.55 26.45
N LEU A 614 23.91 14.52 25.53
CA LEU A 614 23.52 14.34 24.14
C LEU A 614 24.42 13.35 23.40
N ASN A 615 25.73 13.45 23.60
CA ASN A 615 26.71 12.53 22.98
C ASN A 615 26.60 11.11 23.53
N ALA A 616 26.05 10.90 24.71
CA ALA A 616 25.76 9.59 25.24
C ALA A 616 24.56 8.89 24.56
N THR A 617 23.74 9.61 23.77
CA THR A 617 22.63 9.04 23.03
C THR A 617 23.03 8.66 21.61
N ARG A 618 22.40 7.63 21.04
CA ARG A 618 22.66 7.18 19.66
C ARG A 618 22.42 8.28 18.61
N HIS A 619 21.44 9.15 18.79
CA HIS A 619 21.03 10.19 17.85
C HIS A 619 21.63 11.56 18.14
N GLY A 620 22.09 11.82 19.36
CA GLY A 620 22.61 13.12 19.78
C GLY A 620 23.78 13.63 18.98
N PRO A 621 24.85 12.84 18.70
CA PRO A 621 25.97 13.30 17.87
C PRO A 621 25.53 13.73 16.46
N ILE A 622 24.54 13.04 15.88
CA ILE A 622 23.99 13.39 14.57
C ILE A 622 23.19 14.69 14.66
N LEU A 623 22.37 14.85 15.69
CA LEU A 623 21.59 16.06 15.96
C LEU A 623 22.49 17.28 16.14
N MET A 624 23.51 17.18 17.01
CA MET A 624 24.48 18.24 17.28
C MET A 624 25.21 18.72 16.02
N ARG A 625 25.61 17.78 15.16
CA ARG A 625 26.26 18.09 13.88
C ARG A 625 25.30 18.75 12.90
N ARG A 626 24.04 18.25 12.75
CA ARG A 626 23.04 18.82 11.85
C ARG A 626 22.65 20.25 12.21
N LEU A 627 22.50 20.53 13.50
CA LEU A 627 22.15 21.86 13.99
C LEU A 627 23.36 22.81 14.03
N GLY A 628 24.58 22.30 13.93
CA GLY A 628 25.80 23.09 14.01
C GLY A 628 26.08 23.61 15.41
N VAL A 629 25.72 22.90 16.47
CA VAL A 629 25.89 23.33 17.87
C VAL A 629 27.37 23.56 18.22
N THR A 630 28.27 22.70 17.73
CA THR A 630 29.73 22.83 17.95
C THR A 630 30.26 24.10 17.32
N GLN A 631 29.83 24.45 16.11
CA GLN A 631 30.24 25.68 15.41
C GLN A 631 29.73 26.92 16.14
N PHE A 632 28.48 26.89 16.63
CA PHE A 632 27.90 27.95 17.41
C PHE A 632 28.69 28.19 18.72
N LYS A 633 29.05 27.10 19.43
CA LYS A 633 29.88 27.20 20.65
C LYS A 633 31.25 27.81 20.40
N ALA A 634 31.92 27.44 19.32
CA ALA A 634 33.24 27.89 19.00
C ALA A 634 33.29 29.39 18.64
N ALA A 635 32.28 29.90 17.94
CA ALA A 635 32.26 31.30 17.47
C ALA A 635 30.82 31.84 17.36
N PRO A 636 30.15 32.16 18.50
CA PRO A 636 28.74 32.62 18.52
C PRO A 636 28.50 33.87 17.67
N ASP A 637 29.41 34.84 17.73
CA ASP A 637 29.25 36.12 17.01
C ASP A 637 29.45 35.97 15.50
N ALA A 638 30.38 35.12 15.07
CA ALA A 638 30.57 34.79 13.66
C ALA A 638 29.32 34.06 13.12
N TRP A 639 28.74 33.17 13.91
CA TRP A 639 27.49 32.49 13.56
C TRP A 639 26.33 33.49 13.41
N LYS A 640 26.18 34.45 14.36
CA LYS A 640 25.16 35.51 14.29
C LYS A 640 25.31 36.39 13.05
N SER A 641 26.52 36.78 12.74
CA SER A 641 26.81 37.58 11.53
C SER A 641 26.43 36.81 10.26
N LYS A 642 26.78 35.52 10.20
CA LYS A 642 26.40 34.66 9.06
C LYS A 642 24.89 34.52 8.90
N GLN A 643 24.14 34.37 10.01
CA GLN A 643 22.67 34.29 9.96
C GLN A 643 22.05 35.62 9.46
N LYS A 644 22.52 36.77 9.95
CA LYS A 644 22.07 38.08 9.49
C LYS A 644 22.30 38.28 7.98
N THR A 645 23.51 37.91 7.51
CA THR A 645 23.83 37.99 6.07
C THR A 645 22.86 37.07 5.26
N ALA A 646 22.60 35.85 5.72
CA ALA A 646 21.70 34.94 5.04
C ALA A 646 20.23 35.47 5.02
N GLU A 647 19.74 36.07 6.11
CA GLU A 647 18.44 36.72 6.16
C GLU A 647 18.34 37.92 5.21
N THR A 648 19.37 38.73 5.14
CA THR A 648 19.43 39.89 4.22
C THR A 648 19.41 39.40 2.77
N MET A 649 20.24 38.43 2.41
CA MET A 649 20.26 37.84 1.06
C MET A 649 18.93 37.22 0.67
N MET A 650 18.27 36.53 1.60
CA MET A 650 16.97 35.92 1.37
C MET A 650 15.88 37.00 1.13
N SER A 651 15.91 38.07 1.94
CA SER A 651 15.01 39.22 1.80
C SER A 651 15.23 39.98 0.49
N GLU A 652 16.47 40.11 0.04
CA GLU A 652 16.81 40.71 -1.25
C GLU A 652 16.35 39.81 -2.41
N PHE A 653 16.57 38.49 -2.29
CA PHE A 653 16.07 37.53 -3.28
C PHE A 653 14.54 37.52 -3.39
N GLU A 654 13.83 37.57 -2.27
CA GLU A 654 12.36 37.66 -2.26
C GLU A 654 11.86 38.98 -2.89
N LYS A 655 12.56 40.09 -2.70
CA LYS A 655 12.25 41.39 -3.34
C LYS A 655 12.50 41.39 -4.84
N GLU A 656 13.55 40.70 -5.28
CA GLU A 656 13.97 40.69 -6.68
C GLU A 656 13.21 39.63 -7.52
N PHE A 657 12.88 38.50 -6.92
CA PHE A 657 12.25 37.34 -7.58
C PHE A 657 10.84 37.00 -7.06
N GLY A 658 10.40 37.59 -5.95
CA GLY A 658 9.08 37.39 -5.32
C GLY A 658 7.97 38.30 -5.88
N GLY A 659 8.10 38.80 -7.11
CA GLY A 659 7.09 39.63 -7.77
C GLY A 659 6.01 38.79 -8.43
N GLU A 660 4.83 38.90 -7.92
CA GLU A 660 3.49 39.19 -8.43
C GLU A 660 2.42 38.43 -7.64
N GLU A 661 1.92 39.07 -6.59
CA GLU A 661 0.53 38.80 -6.19
C GLU A 661 -0.40 39.32 -7.31
N PRO A 662 -1.40 38.53 -7.77
CA PRO A 662 -2.41 39.06 -8.69
C PRO A 662 -3.24 40.12 -7.96
N ALA A 663 -3.12 41.34 -8.41
CA ALA A 663 -3.86 42.53 -7.94
C ALA A 663 -5.36 42.23 -7.79
N LYS A 664 -5.88 42.40 -6.58
CA LYS A 664 -7.32 42.45 -6.29
C LYS A 664 -7.97 43.54 -7.12
N LYS A 665 -8.66 43.16 -8.20
CA LYS A 665 -9.57 44.05 -8.93
C LYS A 665 -10.79 44.29 -8.08
N THR A 666 -10.88 45.49 -7.52
CA THR A 666 -12.12 46.07 -6.98
C THR A 666 -13.19 46.18 -8.09
N PRO A 667 -14.45 45.79 -7.84
CA PRO A 667 -15.49 45.92 -8.85
C PRO A 667 -15.93 47.40 -8.96
N SER A 668 -15.52 48.03 -10.04
CA SER A 668 -16.08 49.34 -10.49
C SER A 668 -17.45 49.10 -11.14
N LYS A 669 -18.45 49.75 -10.62
CA LYS A 669 -19.80 49.84 -11.21
C LYS A 669 -19.73 50.35 -12.65
N ARG A 670 -20.23 49.61 -13.62
CA ARG A 670 -20.56 50.12 -14.93
C ARG A 670 -22.00 49.82 -15.28
N LYS A 671 -22.64 50.89 -15.73
CA LYS A 671 -24.01 51.00 -16.23
C LYS A 671 -24.18 50.25 -17.56
N HIS A 672 -25.38 49.72 -17.74
CA HIS A 672 -25.95 49.23 -19.00
C HIS A 672 -25.81 50.25 -20.12
N VAL A 673 -25.41 49.79 -21.31
CA VAL A 673 -25.93 50.22 -22.61
C VAL A 673 -25.85 48.97 -23.51
N GLU A 674 -26.99 48.61 -24.07
CA GLU A 674 -27.22 47.66 -25.13
C GLU A 674 -26.73 48.24 -26.44
N GLU A 675 -26.13 47.42 -27.33
CA GLU A 675 -26.32 47.53 -28.79
C GLU A 675 -25.79 46.27 -29.50
N GLU A 676 -26.64 45.78 -30.37
CA GLU A 676 -26.44 44.64 -31.29
C GLU A 676 -25.41 44.97 -32.37
N THR A 677 -24.71 43.99 -32.94
CA THR A 677 -24.75 43.55 -34.35
C THR A 677 -23.59 42.64 -34.72
N GLU A 678 -23.95 41.51 -35.23
CA GLU A 678 -23.52 40.74 -36.41
C GLU A 678 -22.01 40.58 -36.83
N ARG A 679 -21.62 39.28 -36.96
CA ARG A 679 -20.84 38.60 -38.03
C ARG A 679 -19.40 39.08 -38.31
N GLU A 680 -18.43 38.17 -38.27
CA GLU A 680 -17.93 37.28 -39.31
C GLU A 680 -16.59 36.60 -38.90
N ALA A 681 -16.36 35.41 -39.42
CA ALA A 681 -15.24 34.54 -39.22
C ALA A 681 -13.92 35.07 -39.83
N SER A 682 -12.76 34.71 -39.23
CA SER A 682 -11.56 34.29 -39.92
C SER A 682 -10.41 33.88 -38.98
N ASP A 683 -9.70 32.85 -39.38
CA ASP A 683 -8.58 32.15 -38.73
C ASP A 683 -7.37 33.02 -38.36
N PRO A 684 -6.55 32.59 -37.37
CA PRO A 684 -5.32 33.29 -36.98
C PRO A 684 -4.07 32.75 -37.72
N PRO A 685 -3.04 33.60 -37.95
CA PRO A 685 -1.78 33.15 -38.60
C PRO A 685 -0.78 32.59 -37.59
N LYS A 686 -0.26 31.40 -37.90
CA LYS A 686 0.95 30.81 -37.34
C LYS A 686 2.18 31.58 -37.84
N GLU A 687 2.78 32.42 -37.04
CA GLU A 687 4.16 32.89 -37.32
C GLU A 687 4.82 33.66 -36.16
N LYS A 688 5.06 33.04 -35.02
CA LYS A 688 5.94 33.67 -33.97
C LYS A 688 6.73 32.68 -33.08
N LYS A 689 6.62 31.37 -33.28
CA LYS A 689 7.39 30.38 -32.48
C LYS A 689 8.70 29.91 -33.12
N GLU A 690 8.93 30.11 -34.41
CA GLU A 690 10.15 29.63 -35.05
C GLU A 690 11.38 30.56 -34.92
N LYS A 691 11.21 31.84 -34.61
CA LYS A 691 12.33 32.78 -34.50
C LYS A 691 13.06 32.69 -33.17
N LYS A 692 12.46 32.17 -32.09
CA LYS A 692 13.12 32.05 -30.78
C LYS A 692 14.01 30.81 -30.69
N ALA A 693 13.65 29.72 -31.35
CA ALA A 693 14.43 28.49 -31.34
C ALA A 693 15.68 28.53 -32.23
N LYS A 694 15.72 29.41 -33.25
CA LYS A 694 16.92 29.59 -34.09
C LYS A 694 18.00 30.48 -33.46
N LYS A 695 17.63 31.38 -32.52
CA LYS A 695 18.58 32.24 -31.84
C LYS A 695 19.37 31.51 -30.75
N GLU A 696 18.72 30.61 -30.00
CA GLU A 696 19.40 29.81 -28.96
C GLU A 696 20.35 28.74 -29.53
N LYS A 697 20.06 28.19 -30.73
CA LYS A 697 20.95 27.24 -31.40
C LYS A 697 22.22 27.90 -31.94
N LYS A 698 22.16 29.20 -32.28
CA LYS A 698 23.35 29.94 -32.80
C LYS A 698 24.30 30.32 -31.68
N GLU A 699 23.79 30.69 -30.49
CA GLU A 699 24.64 31.01 -29.34
C GLU A 699 25.35 29.79 -28.74
N LYS A 700 24.70 28.61 -28.78
CA LYS A 700 25.34 27.36 -28.33
C LYS A 700 26.45 26.88 -29.27
N LYS A 701 26.37 27.19 -30.57
CA LYS A 701 27.40 26.82 -31.56
C LYS A 701 28.65 27.75 -31.44
N GLU A 702 28.47 29.02 -31.14
CA GLU A 702 29.57 29.94 -30.94
C GLU A 702 30.34 29.69 -29.63
N LYS A 703 29.66 29.22 -28.57
CA LYS A 703 30.34 28.87 -27.30
C LYS A 703 31.11 27.54 -27.39
N ARG A 704 30.74 26.62 -28.31
CA ARG A 704 31.53 25.39 -28.56
C ARG A 704 32.81 25.68 -29.40
N ALA A 705 32.73 26.57 -30.39
CA ALA A 705 33.86 26.91 -31.23
C ALA A 705 34.96 27.73 -30.50
N LYS A 706 34.61 28.37 -29.35
CA LYS A 706 35.61 29.08 -28.51
C LYS A 706 36.28 28.18 -27.45
N LYS A 707 35.82 26.94 -27.28
CA LYS A 707 36.40 25.97 -26.33
C LYS A 707 37.36 24.97 -26.98
N GLU A 708 37.40 24.94 -28.30
CA GLU A 708 38.35 24.11 -29.10
C GLU A 708 39.59 24.88 -29.60
N LYS A 709 39.73 26.16 -29.18
CA LYS A 709 40.90 26.99 -29.52
C LYS A 709 41.63 27.56 -28.28
N LYS A 710 41.54 26.79 -27.16
CA LYS A 710 42.43 27.05 -26.00
C LYS A 710 43.09 25.76 -25.56
#